data_222f6b9b20672c2abbc1540483791b22
#
_entry.id   222f6b9b20672c2abbc1540483791b22
#
_cell.length_a   1.000
_cell.length_b   1.000
_cell.length_c   1.000
_cell.angle_alpha   90.00
_cell.angle_beta   90.00
_cell.angle_gamma   90.00
#
_symmetry.space_group_name_H-M   'P 1'
#
loop_
_entity.id
_entity.type
_entity.pdbx_description
1 polymer ?
#
loop_
_entity_poly.entity_id
_entity_poly.type
_entity_poly.pdbx_seq_one_letter_code
_entity_poly.pdbx_strand_id
1 'polypeptide(L)'
;MRTTQDQSKKGWTGIYKKAKVFCAVTLLGVLAIGGVNTGKPDKVYAAQEEFPVSEHWLQGAEIHEGENDSALQRRGSMFPARYDARDYGYVTLVKDQGSFESCWAFSSIAAMEANLIKNRKADASIDLSENQLSYFFYNRQKDKLGYTAGDYNTYGKDNAYLAKDSRGYLKASGSLMATGLSLATWAGVTTEARSPYLSTPDTSLCYQSDYLVRDVYLYNYDAKNNLSNSVAKIKQAILDHGAVACGINMLAACYNMSNASYNCQIKGANHAVTIVGWDDRYSKDNFNVKPTENGAWIVKNSYGSQFGDNGYMYVSYEDVTLTEFMAFEMVTAAEQYDNNYQHDGTANPAMAYNKGEWYANVFQAKGAGGYDEQLKAVGVYSLTTYCDYQVEIYTGLTDAGKPTSGTKVAEATTCGTLQDAGFQTIALTNPVSLKAGEYFAVLVRLKDSRGNNGYIGVDTSYQNNWINFIATVGSNQSFVKLNGKWYDWGKEAQANARIKAYTDKTAVKSTYKLNASKINVSKGSKYQLSVKAGDTVKTKVTWKSYNKKILTVNSKGKVSAKSYGTTTVSATFSDAGKTKKLKCKITVGPAKIKKYKAKAVKGKLKLSWKKSSSVNGYEVYYATAKNGKYKKLATIKKASAASYTKKMKKGTYYVKMRPYRKAGSKKQYGSDTSIKEVTIR
;
A
#
# COMPACT_ATOMS: atom_id res chain seq x y z
N MET A 1 36.78 50.09 -9.31
CA MET A 1 38.15 49.53 -9.38
C MET A 1 38.31 48.51 -8.29
N ARG A 2 38.76 47.31 -8.66
CA ARG A 2 39.19 46.16 -7.83
C ARG A 2 38.12 45.64 -6.90
N THR A 3 37.54 44.59 -7.22
CA THR A 3 37.79 43.13 -7.24
C THR A 3 37.17 42.47 -6.03
N THR A 4 36.00 41.85 -6.26
CA THR A 4 35.38 40.84 -5.39
C THR A 4 35.17 39.56 -6.21
N GLN A 5 36.28 38.81 -6.38
CA GLN A 5 36.26 37.40 -6.71
C GLN A 5 37.19 36.77 -5.70
N ASP A 6 36.68 36.05 -4.76
CA ASP A 6 37.28 34.87 -4.11
C ASP A 6 36.65 34.56 -2.75
N GLN A 7 35.46 33.98 -2.75
CA GLN A 7 34.94 33.29 -1.57
C GLN A 7 34.03 32.09 -1.88
N SER A 8 34.02 31.54 -3.09
CA SER A 8 33.16 30.39 -3.43
C SER A 8 33.87 29.03 -3.51
N LYS A 9 35.15 28.95 -3.19
CA LYS A 9 35.94 27.69 -3.33
C LYS A 9 36.35 27.00 -2.04
N LYS A 10 35.93 27.45 -0.84
CA LYS A 10 36.31 26.80 0.42
C LYS A 10 35.20 25.97 1.08
N GLY A 11 33.99 25.90 0.53
CA GLY A 11 32.86 25.18 1.10
C GLY A 11 32.75 23.70 0.68
N TRP A 12 33.36 23.29 -0.43
CA TRP A 12 33.07 21.97 -1.04
C TRP A 12 34.10 20.87 -0.73
N THR A 13 35.26 21.20 -0.19
CA THR A 13 36.30 20.19 0.14
C THR A 13 36.12 19.51 1.50
N GLY A 14 35.28 20.06 2.36
CA GLY A 14 35.00 19.48 3.70
C GLY A 14 33.97 18.35 3.69
N ILE A 15 33.04 18.37 2.73
CA ILE A 15 31.94 17.39 2.66
C ILE A 15 32.41 16.08 2.02
N TYR A 16 33.32 16.15 1.06
CA TYR A 16 33.88 14.97 0.38
C TYR A 16 34.78 14.09 1.27
N LYS A 17 35.40 14.63 2.33
CA LYS A 17 36.25 13.83 3.22
C LYS A 17 35.50 13.02 4.27
N LYS A 18 34.25 13.41 4.61
CA LYS A 18 33.41 12.64 5.54
C LYS A 18 32.59 11.54 4.85
N ALA A 19 32.26 11.73 3.56
CA ALA A 19 31.55 10.73 2.77
C ALA A 19 32.37 9.48 2.42
N LYS A 20 33.71 9.56 2.46
CA LYS A 20 34.60 8.42 2.14
C LYS A 20 34.61 7.29 3.19
N VAL A 21 34.04 7.48 4.35
CA VAL A 21 34.03 6.45 5.41
C VAL A 21 32.75 5.61 5.39
N PHE A 22 31.67 6.06 4.71
CA PHE A 22 30.36 5.41 4.73
C PHE A 22 29.94 4.71 3.43
N CYS A 23 30.61 4.95 2.31
CA CYS A 23 30.32 4.28 1.04
C CYS A 23 31.33 3.16 0.75
N ALA A 24 31.35 2.10 1.56
CA ALA A 24 31.76 0.81 1.06
C ALA A 24 30.55 0.12 0.41
N VAL A 25 29.93 0.77 -0.56
CA VAL A 25 29.16 0.09 -1.59
C VAL A 25 30.21 -0.62 -2.43
N THR A 26 30.26 -1.92 -2.37
CA THR A 26 31.11 -2.73 -3.24
C THR A 26 30.60 -2.50 -4.66
N LEU A 27 31.21 -1.55 -5.36
CA LEU A 27 31.07 -1.41 -6.80
C LEU A 27 31.80 -2.62 -7.41
N LEU A 28 31.13 -3.75 -7.54
CA LEU A 28 31.55 -4.78 -8.48
C LEU A 28 31.17 -4.28 -9.89
N GLY A 29 32.06 -3.43 -10.42
CA GLY A 29 32.02 -3.06 -11.81
C GLY A 29 32.28 -4.30 -12.65
N VAL A 30 31.30 -4.73 -13.38
CA VAL A 30 31.51 -5.65 -14.49
C VAL A 30 32.37 -4.92 -15.52
N LEU A 31 33.63 -5.29 -15.63
CA LEU A 31 34.49 -4.93 -16.72
C LEU A 31 33.92 -5.58 -18.00
N ALA A 32 33.17 -4.82 -18.75
CA ALA A 32 32.87 -5.17 -20.14
C ALA A 32 34.16 -5.04 -20.96
N ILE A 33 34.73 -6.17 -21.32
CA ILE A 33 35.80 -6.19 -22.32
C ILE A 33 35.13 -6.00 -23.68
N GLY A 34 35.19 -4.78 -24.18
CA GLY A 34 34.75 -4.44 -25.52
C GLY A 34 35.67 -5.05 -26.56
N GLY A 35 35.14 -5.86 -27.45
CA GLY A 35 35.74 -6.23 -28.72
C GLY A 35 35.10 -5.43 -29.84
N VAL A 36 35.83 -4.46 -30.37
CA VAL A 36 35.45 -3.67 -31.54
C VAL A 36 35.45 -4.57 -32.77
N ASN A 37 34.38 -4.57 -33.55
CA ASN A 37 34.52 -4.74 -34.99
C ASN A 37 33.49 -3.91 -35.74
N THR A 38 33.98 -2.91 -36.45
CA THR A 38 33.26 -2.02 -37.36
C THR A 38 33.19 -2.67 -38.75
N GLY A 39 31.97 -3.03 -39.17
CA GLY A 39 31.74 -3.44 -40.54
C GLY A 39 30.24 -3.39 -40.85
N LYS A 40 29.80 -2.39 -41.63
CA LYS A 40 28.43 -2.39 -42.19
C LYS A 40 28.34 -3.52 -43.23
N PRO A 41 27.34 -4.37 -43.19
CA PRO A 41 27.00 -5.22 -44.33
C PRO A 41 25.96 -4.56 -45.21
N ASP A 42 26.16 -4.65 -46.51
CA ASP A 42 25.23 -4.30 -47.56
C ASP A 42 24.02 -5.21 -47.58
N LYS A 43 22.89 -4.64 -47.99
CA LYS A 43 21.58 -5.29 -48.08
C LYS A 43 21.61 -6.50 -49.01
N VAL A 44 21.34 -7.67 -48.49
CA VAL A 44 20.85 -8.82 -49.24
C VAL A 44 19.58 -9.30 -48.57
N TYR A 45 18.49 -9.30 -49.32
CA TYR A 45 17.21 -9.86 -48.90
C TYR A 45 17.31 -11.40 -48.86
N ALA A 46 17.49 -11.97 -47.70
CA ALA A 46 17.12 -13.32 -47.41
C ALA A 46 16.30 -13.27 -46.12
N ALA A 47 15.07 -13.69 -46.23
CA ALA A 47 14.16 -13.84 -45.09
C ALA A 47 14.81 -14.77 -44.05
N GLN A 48 14.69 -14.42 -42.77
CA GLN A 48 14.87 -15.26 -41.61
C GLN A 48 16.23 -15.35 -40.91
N GLU A 49 17.19 -14.46 -41.09
CA GLU A 49 18.51 -14.69 -40.48
C GLU A 49 18.97 -13.69 -39.40
N GLU A 50 18.25 -12.61 -39.13
CA GLU A 50 18.63 -11.72 -38.04
C GLU A 50 17.54 -11.69 -36.97
N PHE A 51 17.82 -12.32 -35.83
CA PHE A 51 17.04 -12.07 -34.63
C PHE A 51 17.16 -10.59 -34.28
N PRO A 52 16.07 -9.90 -33.85
CA PRO A 52 16.18 -8.55 -33.32
C PRO A 52 17.06 -8.61 -32.06
N VAL A 53 18.28 -8.12 -32.20
CA VAL A 53 19.28 -8.17 -31.13
C VAL A 53 19.30 -6.83 -30.42
N SER A 54 19.04 -6.82 -29.11
CA SER A 54 19.33 -5.68 -28.25
C SER A 54 20.79 -5.79 -27.75
N GLU A 55 21.63 -4.83 -28.12
CA GLU A 55 23.00 -4.76 -27.61
C GLU A 55 23.06 -4.24 -26.16
N HIS A 56 21.92 -3.81 -25.59
CA HIS A 56 21.86 -3.00 -24.38
C HIS A 56 21.00 -3.65 -23.29
N TRP A 57 21.49 -4.74 -22.75
CA TRP A 57 20.85 -5.46 -21.65
C TRP A 57 21.35 -4.94 -20.30
N LEU A 58 20.42 -4.47 -19.45
CA LEU A 58 20.73 -4.10 -18.07
C LEU A 58 20.70 -5.34 -17.18
N GLN A 59 21.77 -5.51 -16.41
CA GLN A 59 21.83 -6.53 -15.37
C GLN A 59 21.49 -5.90 -14.01
N GLY A 60 20.76 -6.63 -13.19
CA GLY A 60 20.42 -6.23 -11.83
C GLY A 60 21.54 -6.52 -10.83
N ALA A 61 21.32 -6.15 -9.58
CA ALA A 61 22.19 -6.52 -8.46
C ALA A 61 22.19 -8.05 -8.26
N GLU A 62 23.30 -8.60 -7.80
CA GLU A 62 23.43 -10.04 -7.57
C GLU A 62 22.48 -10.52 -6.46
N ILE A 63 21.94 -11.73 -6.67
CA ILE A 63 21.18 -12.45 -5.66
C ILE A 63 22.16 -13.21 -4.77
N HIS A 64 22.06 -13.06 -3.46
CA HIS A 64 22.88 -13.73 -2.46
C HIS A 64 22.19 -14.96 -1.93
N GLU A 65 22.78 -16.13 -2.18
CA GLU A 65 22.22 -17.42 -1.76
C GLU A 65 22.43 -17.65 -0.25
N GLY A 66 21.32 -17.89 0.48
CA GLY A 66 21.34 -18.44 1.83
C GLY A 66 21.54 -19.97 1.81
N GLU A 67 22.13 -20.54 2.86
CA GLU A 67 22.32 -21.98 2.96
C GLU A 67 21.02 -22.71 3.33
N ASN A 68 20.29 -23.23 2.36
CA ASN A 68 19.29 -24.29 2.61
C ASN A 68 18.94 -25.09 1.35
N ASP A 69 19.91 -25.27 0.44
CA ASP A 69 19.73 -25.97 -0.83
C ASP A 69 19.51 -27.48 -0.72
N SER A 70 19.82 -28.09 0.43
CA SER A 70 19.66 -29.55 0.62
C SER A 70 18.21 -30.05 0.53
N ALA A 71 17.23 -29.19 0.78
CA ALA A 71 15.81 -29.54 0.64
C ALA A 71 15.35 -29.60 -0.81
N LEU A 72 15.92 -28.75 -1.69
CA LEU A 72 15.62 -28.72 -3.13
C LEU A 72 16.28 -29.88 -3.87
N GLN A 73 17.51 -30.26 -3.51
CA GLN A 73 18.16 -31.44 -4.07
C GLN A 73 17.36 -32.73 -3.83
N ARG A 74 16.70 -32.88 -2.68
CA ARG A 74 15.79 -34.01 -2.41
C ARG A 74 14.51 -33.94 -3.23
N ARG A 75 14.06 -32.76 -3.66
CA ARG A 75 12.88 -32.58 -4.52
C ARG A 75 13.19 -32.80 -6.00
N GLY A 76 14.45 -32.73 -6.44
CA GLY A 76 14.85 -32.97 -7.84
C GLY A 76 14.40 -34.30 -8.39
N SER A 77 14.25 -35.33 -7.54
CA SER A 77 13.70 -36.64 -7.91
C SER A 77 12.16 -36.69 -8.01
N MET A 78 11.46 -35.63 -7.69
CA MET A 78 9.99 -35.55 -7.63
C MET A 78 9.36 -34.85 -8.84
N PHE A 79 10.15 -34.17 -9.68
CA PHE A 79 9.60 -33.51 -10.87
C PHE A 79 9.30 -34.55 -11.99
N PRO A 80 8.20 -34.37 -12.75
CA PRO A 80 7.99 -35.20 -13.96
C PRO A 80 9.10 -34.92 -14.96
N ALA A 81 9.47 -35.97 -15.74
CA ALA A 81 10.51 -35.84 -16.76
C ALA A 81 10.16 -34.79 -17.84
N ARG A 82 8.88 -34.48 -18.03
CA ARG A 82 8.38 -33.42 -18.91
C ARG A 82 7.22 -32.73 -18.24
N TYR A 83 7.22 -31.42 -18.31
CA TYR A 83 6.10 -30.56 -17.99
C TYR A 83 5.98 -29.45 -19.03
N ASP A 84 4.79 -29.17 -19.47
CA ASP A 84 4.50 -28.11 -20.43
C ASP A 84 3.22 -27.39 -20.01
N ALA A 85 3.34 -26.13 -19.67
CA ALA A 85 2.20 -25.32 -19.21
C ALA A 85 1.10 -25.18 -20.29
N ARG A 86 1.43 -25.41 -21.57
CA ARG A 86 0.46 -25.44 -22.67
C ARG A 86 -0.53 -26.60 -22.51
N ASP A 87 -0.06 -27.75 -22.03
CA ASP A 87 -0.88 -28.97 -21.83
C ASP A 87 -1.97 -28.74 -20.76
N TYR A 88 -1.77 -27.72 -19.88
CA TYR A 88 -2.71 -27.32 -18.83
C TYR A 88 -3.52 -26.05 -19.16
N GLY A 89 -3.31 -25.48 -20.36
CA GLY A 89 -3.98 -24.23 -20.76
C GLY A 89 -3.52 -22.98 -19.99
N TYR A 90 -2.30 -22.98 -19.45
CA TYR A 90 -1.78 -21.84 -18.68
C TYR A 90 -1.03 -20.82 -19.55
N VAL A 91 -0.92 -21.03 -20.83
CA VAL A 91 -0.14 -20.17 -21.74
C VAL A 91 -1.04 -19.54 -22.78
N THR A 92 -0.95 -18.24 -22.95
CA THR A 92 -1.63 -17.46 -23.99
C THR A 92 -1.00 -17.66 -25.37
N LEU A 93 -1.66 -17.12 -26.42
CA LEU A 93 -1.13 -17.17 -27.79
C LEU A 93 0.26 -16.51 -27.88
N VAL A 94 1.05 -16.98 -28.84
CA VAL A 94 2.36 -16.35 -29.15
C VAL A 94 2.12 -15.01 -29.83
N LYS A 95 2.76 -13.96 -29.31
CA LYS A 95 2.71 -12.61 -29.82
C LYS A 95 3.95 -12.26 -30.65
N ASP A 96 3.90 -11.17 -31.40
CA ASP A 96 5.01 -10.67 -32.24
C ASP A 96 5.40 -9.25 -31.84
N GLN A 97 6.62 -9.08 -31.33
CA GLN A 97 7.17 -7.77 -30.98
C GLN A 97 7.59 -6.94 -32.22
N GLY A 98 7.68 -7.56 -33.40
CA GLY A 98 8.17 -6.94 -34.61
C GLY A 98 9.64 -6.54 -34.51
N SER A 99 9.98 -5.37 -35.04
CA SER A 99 11.34 -4.82 -35.03
C SER A 99 11.66 -3.95 -33.82
N PHE A 100 10.90 -4.04 -32.73
CA PHE A 100 11.10 -3.25 -31.53
C PHE A 100 11.91 -4.01 -30.48
N GLU A 101 12.59 -3.28 -29.59
CA GLU A 101 13.41 -3.82 -28.51
C GLU A 101 12.61 -4.06 -27.22
N SER A 102 11.34 -4.40 -27.35
CA SER A 102 10.39 -4.59 -26.26
C SER A 102 10.28 -6.01 -25.73
N CYS A 103 11.23 -6.90 -26.08
CA CYS A 103 11.25 -8.29 -25.65
C CYS A 103 11.08 -8.49 -24.13
N TRP A 104 11.66 -7.61 -23.33
CA TRP A 104 11.53 -7.60 -21.89
C TRP A 104 10.08 -7.40 -21.42
N ALA A 105 9.30 -6.58 -22.14
CA ALA A 105 7.88 -6.39 -21.86
C ALA A 105 7.07 -7.63 -22.26
N PHE A 106 7.32 -8.20 -23.46
CA PHE A 106 6.65 -9.42 -23.94
C PHE A 106 6.91 -10.59 -23.02
N SER A 107 8.16 -10.81 -22.60
CA SER A 107 8.52 -11.88 -21.68
C SER A 107 7.85 -11.70 -20.31
N SER A 108 7.87 -10.51 -19.75
CA SER A 108 7.21 -10.19 -18.46
C SER A 108 5.70 -10.40 -18.56
N ILE A 109 5.06 -9.89 -19.62
CA ILE A 109 3.62 -10.04 -19.85
C ILE A 109 3.25 -11.52 -19.97
N ALA A 110 3.98 -12.30 -20.74
CA ALA A 110 3.69 -13.75 -20.90
C ALA A 110 3.77 -14.49 -19.56
N ALA A 111 4.74 -14.15 -18.69
CA ALA A 111 4.83 -14.73 -17.35
C ALA A 111 3.69 -14.30 -16.44
N MET A 112 3.27 -13.02 -16.50
CA MET A 112 2.13 -12.50 -15.74
C MET A 112 0.80 -13.12 -16.19
N GLU A 113 0.58 -13.27 -17.49
CA GLU A 113 -0.60 -13.95 -18.06
C GLU A 113 -0.69 -15.40 -17.58
N ALA A 114 0.43 -16.14 -17.62
CA ALA A 114 0.49 -17.52 -17.13
C ALA A 114 0.17 -17.60 -15.62
N ASN A 115 0.63 -16.68 -14.81
CA ASN A 115 0.31 -16.61 -13.38
C ASN A 115 -1.18 -16.35 -13.14
N LEU A 116 -1.77 -15.38 -13.86
CA LEU A 116 -3.20 -15.08 -13.76
C LEU A 116 -4.08 -16.28 -14.11
N ILE A 117 -3.78 -16.97 -15.20
CA ILE A 117 -4.54 -18.15 -15.64
C ILE A 117 -4.40 -19.29 -14.62
N LYS A 118 -3.17 -19.61 -14.24
CA LYS A 118 -2.88 -20.66 -13.27
C LYS A 118 -3.58 -20.44 -11.95
N ASN A 119 -3.61 -19.19 -11.45
CA ASN A 119 -4.28 -18.80 -10.22
C ASN A 119 -5.78 -18.54 -10.39
N ARG A 120 -6.35 -18.84 -11.58
CA ARG A 120 -7.78 -18.66 -11.90
C ARG A 120 -8.28 -17.21 -11.71
N LYS A 121 -7.40 -16.23 -11.90
CA LYS A 121 -7.71 -14.81 -11.87
C LYS A 121 -8.07 -14.26 -13.24
N ALA A 122 -7.73 -15.01 -14.29
CA ALA A 122 -8.14 -14.81 -15.68
C ALA A 122 -8.29 -16.17 -16.37
N ASP A 123 -8.91 -16.20 -17.55
CA ASP A 123 -8.92 -17.35 -18.43
C ASP A 123 -7.84 -17.22 -19.53
N ALA A 124 -7.69 -18.25 -20.36
CA ALA A 124 -6.66 -18.31 -21.39
C ALA A 124 -6.81 -17.28 -22.53
N SER A 125 -7.90 -16.51 -22.56
CA SER A 125 -8.12 -15.40 -23.50
C SER A 125 -7.55 -14.07 -22.99
N ILE A 126 -6.95 -14.05 -21.79
CA ILE A 126 -6.28 -12.86 -21.27
C ILE A 126 -5.19 -12.40 -22.23
N ASP A 127 -5.15 -11.10 -22.45
CA ASP A 127 -4.21 -10.43 -23.33
C ASP A 127 -3.84 -9.09 -22.68
N LEU A 128 -2.68 -9.05 -22.02
CA LEU A 128 -2.15 -7.86 -21.35
C LEU A 128 -1.30 -7.04 -22.31
N SER A 129 -1.23 -5.74 -22.06
CA SER A 129 -0.63 -4.76 -22.96
C SER A 129 0.87 -4.57 -22.69
N GLU A 130 1.70 -4.97 -23.64
CA GLU A 130 3.12 -4.62 -23.68
C GLU A 130 3.35 -3.13 -23.95
N ASN A 131 2.41 -2.50 -24.68
CA ASN A 131 2.45 -1.07 -24.98
C ASN A 131 2.37 -0.23 -23.71
N GLN A 132 1.40 -0.54 -22.83
CA GLN A 132 1.23 0.16 -21.56
C GLN A 132 2.45 -0.05 -20.65
N LEU A 133 2.91 -1.29 -20.50
CA LEU A 133 4.08 -1.61 -19.68
C LEU A 133 5.31 -0.83 -20.14
N SER A 134 5.65 -0.90 -21.44
CA SER A 134 6.81 -0.22 -22.01
C SER A 134 6.68 1.30 -21.90
N TYR A 135 5.49 1.85 -22.14
CA TYR A 135 5.28 3.29 -22.07
C TYR A 135 5.49 3.83 -20.67
N PHE A 136 4.82 3.26 -19.65
CA PHE A 136 4.90 3.77 -18.28
C PHE A 136 6.23 3.44 -17.59
N PHE A 137 7.01 2.51 -18.11
CA PHE A 137 8.38 2.32 -17.67
C PHE A 137 9.25 3.58 -17.91
N TYR A 138 9.13 4.19 -19.09
CA TYR A 138 9.89 5.39 -19.47
C TYR A 138 9.14 6.72 -19.23
N ASN A 139 7.81 6.69 -19.14
CA ASN A 139 6.94 7.86 -18.99
C ASN A 139 6.15 7.79 -17.69
N ARG A 140 6.85 7.50 -16.61
CA ARG A 140 6.25 7.30 -15.30
C ARG A 140 5.44 8.53 -14.86
N GLN A 141 4.26 8.29 -14.28
CA GLN A 141 3.46 9.28 -13.59
C GLN A 141 3.71 9.21 -12.08
N LYS A 142 3.47 10.31 -11.35
CA LYS A 142 3.53 10.28 -9.88
C LYS A 142 2.47 9.33 -9.32
N ASP A 143 2.78 8.65 -8.24
CA ASP A 143 1.83 7.76 -7.56
C ASP A 143 0.65 8.52 -6.93
N LYS A 144 -0.43 7.79 -6.59
CA LYS A 144 -1.67 8.36 -6.04
C LYS A 144 -1.47 9.15 -4.74
N LEU A 145 -0.47 8.79 -3.93
CA LEU A 145 -0.16 9.46 -2.67
C LEU A 145 0.87 10.58 -2.84
N GLY A 146 1.59 10.60 -3.97
CA GLY A 146 2.58 11.60 -4.33
C GLY A 146 3.92 11.46 -3.63
N TYR A 147 4.22 10.31 -3.03
CA TYR A 147 5.49 10.06 -2.35
C TYR A 147 6.68 9.90 -3.29
N THR A 148 6.43 9.43 -4.52
CA THR A 148 7.44 9.23 -5.56
C THR A 148 7.40 10.33 -6.62
N ALA A 149 6.91 11.51 -6.28
CA ALA A 149 6.88 12.65 -7.19
C ALA A 149 8.31 13.11 -7.50
N GLY A 150 8.67 13.12 -8.78
CA GLY A 150 10.02 13.45 -9.23
C GLY A 150 10.90 12.24 -9.53
N ASP A 151 10.49 11.02 -9.16
CA ASP A 151 11.17 9.79 -9.58
C ASP A 151 10.78 9.45 -11.01
N TYR A 152 11.75 9.14 -11.85
CA TYR A 152 11.49 8.69 -13.21
C TYR A 152 12.66 7.87 -13.78
N ASN A 153 12.34 7.10 -14.83
CA ASN A 153 13.32 6.43 -15.67
C ASN A 153 13.37 7.19 -17.01
N THR A 154 14.54 7.35 -17.58
CA THR A 154 14.69 8.02 -18.88
C THR A 154 15.87 7.44 -19.66
N TYR A 155 15.96 7.81 -20.92
CA TYR A 155 17.00 7.32 -21.82
C TYR A 155 18.38 7.82 -21.40
N GLY A 156 19.37 6.92 -21.42
CA GLY A 156 20.75 7.27 -21.23
C GLY A 156 21.34 7.99 -22.47
N LYS A 157 22.63 8.34 -22.41
CA LYS A 157 23.30 9.16 -23.43
C LYS A 157 23.16 8.57 -24.84
N ASP A 158 23.40 7.27 -25.01
CA ASP A 158 23.38 6.59 -26.31
C ASP A 158 21.96 6.45 -26.88
N ASN A 159 20.95 6.46 -26.03
CA ASN A 159 19.53 6.37 -26.37
C ASN A 159 18.79 7.71 -26.31
N ALA A 160 19.48 8.82 -26.05
CA ALA A 160 18.85 10.14 -25.88
C ALA A 160 18.00 10.60 -27.07
N TYR A 161 18.35 10.14 -28.31
CA TYR A 161 17.59 10.42 -29.52
C TYR A 161 16.17 9.84 -29.49
N LEU A 162 15.93 8.76 -28.72
CA LEU A 162 14.62 8.11 -28.59
C LEU A 162 13.61 8.99 -27.87
N ALA A 163 14.04 9.96 -27.09
CA ALA A 163 13.16 10.95 -26.44
C ALA A 163 12.34 11.79 -27.44
N LYS A 164 12.81 11.89 -28.68
CA LYS A 164 12.14 12.63 -29.77
C LYS A 164 11.27 11.72 -30.64
N ASP A 165 11.34 10.41 -30.45
CA ASP A 165 10.54 9.42 -31.19
C ASP A 165 9.27 9.10 -30.41
N SER A 166 8.12 9.21 -31.03
CA SER A 166 6.82 8.90 -30.41
C SER A 166 6.70 7.45 -29.95
N ARG A 167 7.51 6.56 -30.48
CA ARG A 167 7.64 5.13 -30.09
C ARG A 167 9.02 4.79 -29.52
N GLY A 168 9.76 5.78 -29.06
CA GLY A 168 11.09 5.58 -28.48
C GLY A 168 11.09 4.59 -27.32
N TYR A 169 10.03 4.54 -26.53
CA TYR A 169 9.86 3.60 -25.42
C TYR A 169 9.76 2.13 -25.84
N LEU A 170 9.36 1.84 -27.09
CA LEU A 170 9.38 0.48 -27.66
C LEU A 170 10.73 0.13 -28.28
N LYS A 171 11.51 1.14 -28.67
CA LYS A 171 12.85 0.99 -29.25
C LYS A 171 13.95 0.97 -28.20
N ALA A 172 13.61 1.25 -26.97
CA ALA A 172 14.56 1.24 -25.85
C ALA A 172 14.57 -0.11 -25.17
N SER A 173 15.75 -0.60 -24.91
CA SER A 173 15.97 -1.82 -24.12
C SER A 173 15.47 -1.67 -22.69
N GLY A 174 15.21 -2.79 -22.04
CA GLY A 174 14.86 -2.86 -20.61
C GLY A 174 15.60 -4.00 -19.92
N SER A 175 15.23 -4.22 -18.65
CA SER A 175 15.70 -5.33 -17.84
C SER A 175 14.49 -5.94 -17.13
N LEU A 176 14.48 -7.23 -16.96
CA LEU A 176 13.42 -7.92 -16.26
C LEU A 176 13.38 -7.47 -14.80
N MET A 177 14.53 -7.37 -14.12
CA MET A 177 14.59 -6.90 -12.73
C MET A 177 14.08 -5.45 -12.59
N ALA A 178 14.44 -4.55 -13.51
CA ALA A 178 13.93 -3.18 -13.54
C ALA A 178 12.40 -3.17 -13.78
N THR A 179 11.90 -4.04 -14.65
CA THR A 179 10.47 -4.20 -14.89
C THR A 179 9.72 -4.61 -13.63
N GLY A 180 10.22 -5.61 -12.90
CA GLY A 180 9.64 -6.04 -11.63
C GLY A 180 9.55 -4.89 -10.62
N LEU A 181 10.61 -4.08 -10.46
CA LEU A 181 10.62 -2.92 -9.57
C LEU A 181 9.65 -1.82 -10.02
N SER A 182 9.56 -1.55 -11.32
CA SER A 182 8.58 -0.61 -11.87
C SER A 182 7.15 -1.04 -11.53
N LEU A 183 6.82 -2.31 -11.73
CA LEU A 183 5.50 -2.86 -11.45
C LEU A 183 5.17 -2.90 -9.95
N ALA A 184 6.16 -3.11 -9.07
CA ALA A 184 6.00 -3.05 -7.63
C ALA A 184 5.55 -1.65 -7.12
N THR A 185 5.68 -0.60 -7.95
CA THR A 185 5.14 0.73 -7.64
C THR A 185 3.63 0.85 -7.83
N TRP A 186 2.98 -0.19 -8.34
CA TRP A 186 1.58 -0.26 -8.75
C TRP A 186 1.26 0.57 -10.00
N ALA A 187 2.25 0.79 -10.86
CA ALA A 187 1.98 1.34 -12.19
C ALA A 187 0.95 0.48 -12.95
N GLY A 188 0.99 -0.82 -12.68
CA GLY A 188 0.00 -1.81 -13.07
C GLY A 188 0.06 -2.20 -14.54
N VAL A 189 -0.79 -3.14 -14.90
CA VAL A 189 -0.95 -3.64 -16.27
C VAL A 189 -2.44 -3.66 -16.64
N THR A 190 -2.77 -3.18 -17.83
CA THR A 190 -4.12 -3.23 -18.42
C THR A 190 -4.16 -4.25 -19.56
N THR A 191 -5.35 -4.51 -20.09
CA THR A 191 -5.53 -5.38 -21.25
C THR A 191 -5.06 -4.72 -22.55
N GLU A 192 -4.65 -5.54 -23.52
CA GLU A 192 -4.30 -5.14 -24.88
C GLU A 192 -5.44 -4.34 -25.54
N ALA A 193 -6.69 -4.73 -25.31
CA ALA A 193 -7.87 -4.01 -25.82
C ALA A 193 -7.95 -2.54 -25.36
N ARG A 194 -7.41 -2.20 -24.18
CA ARG A 194 -7.39 -0.83 -23.65
C ARG A 194 -6.17 -0.03 -24.08
N SER A 195 -5.06 -0.69 -24.37
CA SER A 195 -3.81 -0.06 -24.82
C SER A 195 -3.14 -0.95 -25.86
N PRO A 196 -3.68 -1.00 -27.09
CA PRO A 196 -3.19 -1.89 -28.14
C PRO A 196 -1.71 -1.64 -28.49
N TYR A 197 -0.98 -2.71 -28.80
CA TYR A 197 0.41 -2.61 -29.21
C TYR A 197 0.54 -1.69 -30.40
N LEU A 198 1.54 -0.82 -30.39
CA LEU A 198 1.80 0.23 -31.40
C LEU A 198 0.75 1.36 -31.45
N SER A 199 -0.28 1.36 -30.63
CA SER A 199 -1.18 2.49 -30.52
C SER A 199 -0.54 3.67 -29.77
N THR A 200 -1.18 4.85 -29.82
CA THR A 200 -0.79 5.98 -28.98
C THR A 200 -1.17 5.67 -27.52
N PRO A 201 -0.23 5.70 -26.59
CA PRO A 201 -0.52 5.39 -25.18
C PRO A 201 -1.49 6.39 -24.55
N ASP A 202 -2.44 5.88 -23.77
CA ASP A 202 -3.34 6.70 -22.95
C ASP A 202 -2.71 6.94 -21.56
N THR A 203 -2.26 8.17 -21.32
CA THR A 203 -1.62 8.55 -20.05
C THR A 203 -2.54 8.43 -18.84
N SER A 204 -3.87 8.39 -19.03
CA SER A 204 -4.83 8.20 -17.95
C SER A 204 -4.83 6.78 -17.38
N LEU A 205 -4.26 5.80 -18.08
CA LEU A 205 -4.22 4.41 -17.66
C LEU A 205 -3.16 4.12 -16.59
N CYS A 206 -2.22 5.04 -16.31
CA CYS A 206 -1.28 4.87 -15.23
C CYS A 206 -2.01 4.78 -13.88
N TYR A 207 -1.71 3.77 -13.07
CA TYR A 207 -2.40 3.48 -11.79
C TYR A 207 -3.92 3.22 -11.91
N GLN A 208 -4.43 2.96 -13.13
CA GLN A 208 -5.81 2.52 -13.39
C GLN A 208 -5.83 1.13 -14.05
N SER A 209 -5.06 0.24 -13.50
CA SER A 209 -4.78 -1.07 -14.07
C SER A 209 -5.86 -2.09 -13.70
N ASP A 210 -6.03 -3.08 -14.56
CA ASP A 210 -6.94 -4.21 -14.33
C ASP A 210 -6.27 -5.25 -13.40
N TYR A 211 -4.94 -5.37 -13.53
CA TYR A 211 -4.10 -6.29 -12.75
C TYR A 211 -2.86 -5.58 -12.22
N LEU A 212 -2.34 -6.08 -11.10
CA LEU A 212 -1.16 -5.54 -10.44
C LEU A 212 -0.24 -6.66 -10.00
N VAL A 213 1.03 -6.37 -9.96
CA VAL A 213 2.03 -7.25 -9.36
C VAL A 213 1.99 -7.07 -7.84
N ARG A 214 1.77 -8.18 -7.12
CA ARG A 214 1.87 -8.26 -5.67
C ARG A 214 3.28 -8.59 -5.24
N ASP A 215 3.87 -9.64 -5.86
CA ASP A 215 5.20 -10.09 -5.55
C ASP A 215 5.99 -10.36 -6.84
N VAL A 216 7.30 -10.15 -6.75
CA VAL A 216 8.27 -10.46 -7.80
C VAL A 216 9.31 -11.39 -7.21
N TYR A 217 9.53 -12.53 -7.81
CA TYR A 217 10.50 -13.53 -7.40
C TYR A 217 11.67 -13.55 -8.37
N LEU A 218 12.88 -13.58 -7.84
CA LEU A 218 14.11 -13.58 -8.58
C LEU A 218 14.91 -14.85 -8.28
N TYR A 219 15.46 -15.45 -9.32
CA TYR A 219 16.20 -16.70 -9.20
C TYR A 219 17.58 -16.61 -9.83
N ASN A 220 18.58 -17.13 -9.14
CA ASN A 220 19.90 -17.35 -9.70
C ASN A 220 19.91 -18.62 -10.58
N TYR A 221 20.69 -18.57 -11.64
CA TYR A 221 20.93 -19.69 -12.52
C TYR A 221 22.44 -19.82 -12.80
N ASP A 222 23.04 -20.90 -12.34
CA ASP A 222 24.45 -21.20 -12.58
C ASP A 222 24.58 -22.50 -13.38
N ALA A 223 24.61 -22.34 -14.70
CA ALA A 223 24.72 -23.45 -15.64
C ALA A 223 26.06 -24.21 -15.55
N LYS A 224 27.09 -23.62 -14.91
CA LYS A 224 28.44 -24.21 -14.86
C LYS A 224 28.74 -24.93 -13.56
N ASN A 225 28.41 -24.32 -12.43
CA ASN A 225 28.88 -24.81 -11.13
C ASN A 225 27.76 -25.42 -10.28
N ASN A 226 26.50 -25.06 -10.55
CA ASN A 226 25.35 -25.51 -9.75
C ASN A 226 24.09 -25.80 -10.62
N LEU A 227 24.28 -26.45 -11.76
CA LEU A 227 23.23 -26.65 -12.75
C LEU A 227 22.01 -27.40 -12.20
N SER A 228 22.24 -28.53 -11.53
CA SER A 228 21.16 -29.38 -11.00
C SER A 228 20.23 -28.63 -10.06
N ASN A 229 20.79 -27.83 -9.15
CA ASN A 229 20.02 -27.02 -8.21
C ASN A 229 19.32 -25.85 -8.93
N SER A 230 20.01 -25.18 -9.86
CA SER A 230 19.42 -24.10 -10.67
C SER A 230 18.22 -24.63 -11.47
N VAL A 231 18.33 -25.78 -12.12
CA VAL A 231 17.23 -26.41 -12.85
C VAL A 231 16.07 -26.75 -11.91
N ALA A 232 16.34 -27.32 -10.74
CA ALA A 232 15.30 -27.65 -9.77
C ALA A 232 14.55 -26.40 -9.28
N LYS A 233 15.25 -25.29 -9.01
CA LYS A 233 14.65 -24.01 -8.61
C LYS A 233 13.71 -23.47 -9.70
N ILE A 234 14.15 -23.45 -10.95
CA ILE A 234 13.31 -22.93 -12.05
C ILE A 234 12.12 -23.85 -12.33
N LYS A 235 12.28 -25.19 -12.27
CA LYS A 235 11.15 -26.10 -12.35
C LYS A 235 10.11 -25.84 -11.27
N GLN A 236 10.55 -25.64 -10.02
CA GLN A 236 9.65 -25.29 -8.93
C GLN A 236 8.95 -23.95 -9.18
N ALA A 237 9.69 -22.91 -9.62
CA ALA A 237 9.13 -21.60 -9.94
C ALA A 237 8.04 -21.68 -11.02
N ILE A 238 8.23 -22.50 -12.07
CA ILE A 238 7.21 -22.74 -13.10
C ILE A 238 5.97 -23.40 -12.48
N LEU A 239 6.16 -24.41 -11.62
CA LEU A 239 5.04 -25.06 -10.92
C LEU A 239 4.32 -24.13 -9.96
N ASP A 240 5.01 -23.19 -9.32
CA ASP A 240 4.41 -22.27 -8.36
C ASP A 240 3.74 -21.08 -9.05
N HIS A 241 4.36 -20.52 -10.09
CA HIS A 241 3.94 -19.24 -10.68
C HIS A 241 3.40 -19.36 -12.11
N GLY A 242 3.51 -20.51 -12.78
CA GLY A 242 2.99 -20.76 -14.13
C GLY A 242 4.03 -20.62 -15.23
N ALA A 243 4.87 -19.61 -15.18
CA ALA A 243 5.97 -19.37 -16.11
C ALA A 243 7.06 -18.48 -15.48
N VAL A 244 8.25 -18.49 -16.09
CA VAL A 244 9.40 -17.70 -15.64
C VAL A 244 9.96 -16.91 -16.82
N ALA A 245 10.03 -15.60 -16.71
CA ALA A 245 10.73 -14.73 -17.66
C ALA A 245 12.23 -14.84 -17.45
N CYS A 246 13.03 -14.82 -18.51
CA CYS A 246 14.49 -14.82 -18.41
C CYS A 246 15.16 -14.09 -19.58
N GLY A 247 16.37 -13.62 -19.36
CA GLY A 247 17.25 -13.08 -20.38
C GLY A 247 18.03 -14.20 -21.07
N ILE A 248 18.40 -13.98 -22.33
CA ILE A 248 19.18 -14.90 -23.15
C ILE A 248 20.03 -14.11 -24.16
N ASN A 249 21.17 -14.64 -24.60
CA ASN A 249 21.94 -14.07 -25.69
C ASN A 249 21.61 -14.76 -27.00
N MET A 250 20.65 -14.26 -27.77
CA MET A 250 20.23 -14.85 -29.04
C MET A 250 21.23 -14.56 -30.15
N LEU A 251 22.00 -15.60 -30.54
CA LEU A 251 22.96 -15.58 -31.64
C LEU A 251 22.57 -16.65 -32.70
N ALA A 252 22.45 -16.22 -33.95
CA ALA A 252 22.01 -17.10 -35.04
C ALA A 252 22.88 -18.41 -35.17
N ALA A 253 24.18 -18.31 -34.92
CA ALA A 253 25.08 -19.47 -34.96
C ALA A 253 24.77 -20.55 -33.90
N CYS A 254 24.12 -20.16 -32.78
CA CYS A 254 23.75 -21.08 -31.70
C CYS A 254 22.38 -21.75 -31.91
N TYR A 255 21.57 -21.25 -32.85
CA TYR A 255 20.19 -21.71 -33.09
C TYR A 255 20.15 -22.80 -34.15
N ASN A 256 19.53 -23.93 -33.84
CA ASN A 256 19.23 -24.99 -34.81
C ASN A 256 17.80 -24.85 -35.34
N MET A 257 17.65 -24.39 -36.56
CA MET A 257 16.34 -24.13 -37.18
C MET A 257 15.52 -25.42 -37.37
N SER A 258 16.17 -26.55 -37.63
CA SER A 258 15.48 -27.82 -37.92
C SER A 258 14.77 -28.41 -36.69
N ASN A 259 15.34 -28.15 -35.52
CA ASN A 259 14.84 -28.68 -34.25
C ASN A 259 14.28 -27.60 -33.32
N ALA A 260 14.26 -26.32 -33.77
CA ALA A 260 13.91 -25.17 -32.98
C ALA A 260 14.67 -25.12 -31.62
N SER A 261 15.96 -25.49 -31.63
CA SER A 261 16.74 -25.65 -30.40
C SER A 261 17.87 -24.66 -30.28
N TYR A 262 18.23 -24.31 -29.06
CA TYR A 262 19.20 -23.28 -28.76
C TYR A 262 20.13 -23.68 -27.60
N ASN A 263 21.42 -23.54 -27.80
CA ASN A 263 22.45 -23.64 -26.77
C ASN A 263 23.62 -22.73 -27.13
N CYS A 264 23.99 -21.79 -26.27
CA CYS A 264 25.05 -20.82 -26.48
C CYS A 264 26.02 -20.81 -25.33
N GLN A 265 27.33 -20.73 -25.63
CA GLN A 265 28.40 -20.67 -24.62
C GLN A 265 29.09 -19.27 -24.59
N ILE A 266 28.51 -18.28 -25.27
CA ILE A 266 29.01 -16.89 -25.32
C ILE A 266 28.16 -16.05 -24.38
N LYS A 267 28.71 -15.71 -23.21
CA LYS A 267 27.98 -14.91 -22.19
C LYS A 267 27.47 -13.58 -22.73
N GLY A 268 26.38 -13.10 -22.19
CA GLY A 268 25.69 -11.87 -22.51
C GLY A 268 24.18 -12.09 -22.50
N ALA A 269 23.42 -11.05 -22.65
CA ALA A 269 21.98 -11.11 -22.87
C ALA A 269 21.59 -9.94 -23.79
N ASN A 270 20.87 -10.24 -24.85
CA ASN A 270 20.38 -9.27 -25.82
C ASN A 270 18.89 -9.48 -26.13
N HIS A 271 18.26 -10.46 -25.48
CA HIS A 271 16.87 -10.82 -25.68
C HIS A 271 16.25 -11.32 -24.39
N ALA A 272 14.92 -11.28 -24.29
CA ALA A 272 14.16 -11.84 -23.20
C ALA A 272 13.07 -12.78 -23.70
N VAL A 273 12.92 -13.91 -23.02
CA VAL A 273 11.99 -14.99 -23.38
C VAL A 273 11.30 -15.53 -22.12
N THR A 274 10.28 -16.40 -22.31
CA THR A 274 9.51 -16.94 -21.19
C THR A 274 9.58 -18.45 -21.16
N ILE A 275 10.11 -19.01 -20.08
CA ILE A 275 10.14 -20.47 -19.85
C ILE A 275 8.77 -20.91 -19.37
N VAL A 276 8.14 -21.84 -20.09
CA VAL A 276 6.80 -22.36 -19.80
C VAL A 276 6.79 -23.86 -19.47
N GLY A 277 7.97 -24.49 -19.47
CA GLY A 277 8.08 -25.91 -19.18
C GLY A 277 9.48 -26.46 -19.42
N TRP A 278 9.58 -27.75 -19.38
CA TRP A 278 10.83 -28.49 -19.57
C TRP A 278 10.59 -29.89 -20.13
N ASP A 279 11.67 -30.47 -20.73
CA ASP A 279 11.75 -31.88 -21.10
C ASP A 279 13.16 -32.39 -20.79
N ASP A 280 13.30 -33.24 -19.77
CA ASP A 280 14.58 -33.82 -19.32
C ASP A 280 15.15 -34.81 -20.34
N ARG A 281 14.32 -35.30 -21.29
CA ARG A 281 14.71 -36.27 -22.30
C ARG A 281 15.00 -35.61 -23.64
N TYR A 282 14.88 -34.27 -23.76
CA TYR A 282 15.17 -33.59 -25.02
C TYR A 282 16.63 -33.86 -25.43
N SER A 283 16.83 -34.45 -26.62
CA SER A 283 18.14 -34.92 -27.01
C SER A 283 19.16 -33.80 -27.19
N LYS A 284 20.33 -33.98 -26.62
CA LYS A 284 21.48 -33.09 -26.81
C LYS A 284 21.95 -33.03 -28.28
N ASP A 285 21.63 -34.04 -29.08
CA ASP A 285 21.99 -34.11 -30.51
C ASP A 285 21.16 -33.15 -31.38
N ASN A 286 20.11 -32.57 -30.82
CA ASN A 286 19.28 -31.58 -31.51
C ASN A 286 19.92 -30.18 -31.57
N PHE A 287 21.00 -29.93 -30.82
CA PHE A 287 21.60 -28.58 -30.71
C PHE A 287 22.78 -28.41 -31.65
N ASN A 288 22.91 -27.23 -32.27
CA ASN A 288 24.11 -26.86 -33.06
C ASN A 288 25.36 -26.79 -32.17
N VAL A 289 25.26 -26.17 -31.02
CA VAL A 289 26.28 -26.21 -29.96
C VAL A 289 25.87 -27.29 -28.98
N LYS A 290 26.46 -28.45 -29.09
CA LYS A 290 26.04 -29.67 -28.38
C LYS A 290 26.32 -29.55 -26.88
N PRO A 291 25.31 -29.63 -25.98
CA PRO A 291 25.51 -29.75 -24.54
C PRO A 291 26.06 -31.11 -24.14
N THR A 292 26.47 -31.24 -22.86
CA THR A 292 27.00 -32.53 -22.35
C THR A 292 25.90 -33.53 -22.08
N GLU A 293 24.75 -33.07 -21.57
CA GLU A 293 23.62 -33.90 -21.17
C GLU A 293 22.33 -33.57 -21.95
N ASN A 294 21.37 -34.48 -21.94
CA ASN A 294 20.01 -34.23 -22.41
C ASN A 294 19.29 -33.25 -21.49
N GLY A 295 18.27 -32.62 -22.02
CA GLY A 295 17.36 -31.74 -21.27
C GLY A 295 17.29 -30.33 -21.82
N ALA A 296 16.08 -29.81 -21.87
CA ALA A 296 15.82 -28.49 -22.37
C ALA A 296 14.64 -27.82 -21.67
N TRP A 297 14.71 -26.51 -21.59
CA TRP A 297 13.57 -25.64 -21.29
C TRP A 297 12.67 -25.53 -22.51
N ILE A 298 11.34 -25.54 -22.31
CA ILE A 298 10.36 -25.19 -23.32
C ILE A 298 10.12 -23.66 -23.17
N VAL A 299 10.48 -22.94 -24.22
CA VAL A 299 10.55 -21.47 -24.17
C VAL A 299 9.59 -20.85 -25.17
N LYS A 300 8.70 -19.97 -24.70
CA LYS A 300 7.84 -19.10 -25.51
C LYS A 300 8.64 -17.87 -25.93
N ASN A 301 8.74 -17.63 -27.23
CA ASN A 301 9.37 -16.45 -27.81
C ASN A 301 8.31 -15.39 -28.20
N SER A 302 8.77 -14.21 -28.61
CA SER A 302 7.95 -13.07 -29.06
C SER A 302 8.21 -12.68 -30.52
N TYR A 303 8.54 -13.63 -31.38
CA TYR A 303 8.80 -13.46 -32.83
C TYR A 303 7.65 -13.98 -33.70
N GLY A 304 6.43 -14.06 -33.16
CA GLY A 304 5.28 -14.61 -33.85
C GLY A 304 5.29 -16.14 -33.94
N SER A 305 4.17 -16.71 -34.37
CA SER A 305 3.96 -18.14 -34.47
C SER A 305 4.73 -18.84 -35.60
N GLN A 306 5.32 -18.07 -36.52
CA GLN A 306 6.14 -18.61 -37.60
C GLN A 306 7.58 -18.91 -37.16
N PHE A 307 8.00 -18.44 -36.00
CA PHE A 307 9.31 -18.75 -35.44
C PHE A 307 9.33 -20.14 -34.80
N GLY A 308 10.40 -20.90 -35.04
CA GLY A 308 10.68 -22.16 -34.36
C GLY A 308 9.57 -23.20 -34.45
N ASP A 309 9.22 -23.78 -33.32
CA ASP A 309 8.09 -24.71 -33.18
C ASP A 309 6.82 -23.92 -32.76
N ASN A 310 6.12 -23.36 -33.74
CA ASN A 310 4.91 -22.52 -33.51
C ASN A 310 5.11 -21.35 -32.51
N GLY A 311 6.27 -20.67 -32.60
CA GLY A 311 6.65 -19.59 -31.74
C GLY A 311 7.41 -20.03 -30.47
N TYR A 312 7.72 -21.30 -30.36
CA TYR A 312 8.47 -21.87 -29.24
C TYR A 312 9.85 -22.35 -29.69
N MET A 313 10.75 -22.49 -28.73
CA MET A 313 12.07 -23.11 -28.93
C MET A 313 12.46 -23.92 -27.69
N TYR A 314 13.44 -24.81 -27.86
CA TYR A 314 14.00 -25.62 -26.78
C TYR A 314 15.40 -25.13 -26.45
N VAL A 315 15.58 -24.61 -25.21
CA VAL A 315 16.88 -24.06 -24.75
C VAL A 315 17.53 -25.05 -23.79
N SER A 316 18.78 -25.45 -24.09
CA SER A 316 19.51 -26.38 -23.21
C SER A 316 19.60 -25.84 -21.78
N TYR A 317 19.51 -26.75 -20.79
CA TYR A 317 19.82 -26.39 -19.40
C TYR A 317 21.25 -25.87 -19.24
N GLU A 318 22.18 -26.28 -20.08
CA GLU A 318 23.60 -25.88 -20.04
C GLU A 318 23.89 -24.56 -20.77
N ASP A 319 22.87 -23.87 -21.26
CA ASP A 319 23.04 -22.57 -21.88
C ASP A 319 23.54 -21.54 -20.84
N VAL A 320 24.75 -21.01 -21.05
CA VAL A 320 25.40 -20.09 -20.10
C VAL A 320 24.98 -18.64 -20.23
N THR A 321 24.07 -18.36 -21.17
CA THR A 321 23.57 -17.01 -21.44
C THR A 321 22.31 -16.69 -20.66
N LEU A 322 21.64 -17.73 -20.13
CA LEU A 322 20.40 -17.57 -19.35
C LEU A 322 20.66 -16.75 -18.08
N THR A 323 19.89 -15.68 -17.90
CA THR A 323 20.04 -14.71 -16.79
C THR A 323 18.72 -14.05 -16.41
N GLU A 324 18.70 -13.25 -15.34
CA GLU A 324 17.54 -12.47 -14.86
C GLU A 324 16.23 -13.29 -14.78
N PHE A 325 16.28 -14.47 -14.20
CA PHE A 325 15.08 -15.29 -14.04
C PHE A 325 14.11 -14.64 -13.08
N MET A 326 12.87 -14.43 -13.53
CA MET A 326 11.88 -13.70 -12.79
C MET A 326 10.48 -14.31 -12.93
N ALA A 327 9.80 -14.50 -11.81
CA ALA A 327 8.39 -14.87 -11.78
C ALA A 327 7.57 -13.80 -11.03
N PHE A 328 6.25 -13.83 -11.24
CA PHE A 328 5.33 -12.87 -10.68
C PHE A 328 4.22 -13.52 -9.87
N GLU A 329 3.75 -12.87 -8.84
CA GLU A 329 2.44 -13.11 -8.25
C GLU A 329 1.52 -11.94 -8.56
N MET A 330 0.48 -12.20 -9.31
CA MET A 330 -0.47 -11.21 -9.80
C MET A 330 -1.71 -11.13 -8.93
N VAL A 331 -2.28 -9.94 -8.79
CA VAL A 331 -3.58 -9.71 -8.17
C VAL A 331 -4.48 -8.91 -9.10
N THR A 332 -5.79 -9.09 -8.97
CA THR A 332 -6.77 -8.22 -9.62
C THR A 332 -6.86 -6.87 -8.90
N ALA A 333 -7.35 -5.84 -9.58
CA ALA A 333 -7.56 -4.53 -8.96
C ALA A 333 -8.49 -4.58 -7.74
N ALA A 334 -9.38 -5.58 -7.65
CA ALA A 334 -10.30 -5.76 -6.52
C ALA A 334 -9.61 -6.35 -5.27
N GLU A 335 -8.50 -7.07 -5.45
CA GLU A 335 -7.70 -7.68 -4.37
C GLU A 335 -6.63 -6.72 -3.82
N GLN A 336 -6.44 -5.57 -4.47
CA GLN A 336 -5.44 -4.58 -4.12
C GLN A 336 -5.80 -3.84 -2.83
N TYR A 337 -4.80 -3.49 -2.02
CA TYR A 337 -4.95 -2.52 -0.94
C TYR A 337 -5.33 -1.12 -1.47
N ASP A 338 -5.97 -0.31 -0.65
CA ASP A 338 -6.39 1.04 -1.06
C ASP A 338 -5.21 2.01 -1.30
N ASN A 339 -4.12 1.87 -0.54
CA ASN A 339 -2.96 2.75 -0.61
C ASN A 339 -1.64 1.98 -0.57
N ASN A 340 -0.67 2.48 -1.34
CA ASN A 340 0.73 2.07 -1.34
C ASN A 340 1.58 3.27 -0.90
N TYR A 341 2.13 3.21 0.30
CA TYR A 341 3.13 4.15 0.82
C TYR A 341 4.51 3.69 0.40
N GLN A 342 5.26 4.52 -0.32
CA GLN A 342 6.55 4.15 -0.90
C GLN A 342 7.43 5.39 -1.12
N HIS A 343 8.75 5.24 -0.97
CA HIS A 343 9.75 6.26 -1.32
C HIS A 343 10.66 5.81 -2.46
N ASP A 344 10.44 4.62 -2.97
CA ASP A 344 11.25 3.94 -3.98
C ASP A 344 10.50 3.89 -5.31
N GLY A 345 10.58 4.96 -6.06
CA GLY A 345 9.83 5.12 -7.30
C GLY A 345 10.59 4.76 -8.56
N THR A 346 11.92 4.69 -8.56
CA THR A 346 12.67 4.31 -9.76
C THR A 346 12.72 2.79 -9.93
N ALA A 347 13.00 2.39 -11.17
CA ALA A 347 13.20 0.99 -11.51
C ALA A 347 14.68 0.54 -11.40
N ASN A 348 15.53 1.28 -10.68
CA ASN A 348 16.97 0.99 -10.56
C ASN A 348 17.20 -0.37 -9.87
N PRO A 349 17.66 -1.42 -10.56
CA PRO A 349 17.90 -2.72 -9.97
C PRO A 349 19.33 -2.88 -9.43
N ALA A 350 20.21 -1.91 -9.67
CA ALA A 350 21.66 -2.07 -9.52
C ALA A 350 22.16 -1.94 -8.07
N MET A 351 21.32 -1.57 -7.11
CA MET A 351 21.78 -1.18 -5.78
C MET A 351 21.15 -2.02 -4.66
N ALA A 352 22.00 -2.57 -3.81
CA ALA A 352 21.63 -3.30 -2.60
C ALA A 352 22.59 -2.98 -1.44
N TYR A 353 22.13 -3.21 -0.19
CA TYR A 353 22.91 -2.90 1.00
C TYR A 353 22.67 -3.92 2.12
N ASN A 354 23.73 -4.35 2.83
CA ASN A 354 23.65 -5.37 3.88
C ASN A 354 24.37 -4.99 5.19
N LYS A 355 24.75 -3.73 5.37
CA LYS A 355 25.46 -3.32 6.62
C LYS A 355 24.49 -2.87 7.72
N GLY A 356 23.22 -2.65 7.40
CA GLY A 356 22.21 -2.21 8.35
C GLY A 356 21.77 -3.33 9.31
N GLU A 357 21.74 -3.04 10.60
CA GLU A 357 21.09 -3.90 11.60
C GLU A 357 19.56 -3.87 11.40
N TRP A 358 19.04 -2.71 11.02
CA TRP A 358 17.65 -2.42 10.72
C TRP A 358 17.57 -1.36 9.63
N TYR A 359 16.49 -1.41 8.87
CA TYR A 359 16.10 -0.39 7.90
C TYR A 359 14.71 0.12 8.27
N ALA A 360 14.43 1.40 8.01
CA ALA A 360 13.12 1.95 8.28
C ALA A 360 12.69 2.95 7.23
N ASN A 361 11.40 2.93 6.86
CA ASN A 361 10.75 4.02 6.14
C ASN A 361 9.70 4.68 7.02
N VAL A 362 9.65 6.01 6.98
CA VAL A 362 8.70 6.85 7.71
C VAL A 362 7.69 7.43 6.73
N PHE A 363 6.42 7.31 7.06
CA PHE A 363 5.31 7.80 6.24
C PHE A 363 4.33 8.61 7.08
N GLN A 364 3.51 9.43 6.43
CA GLN A 364 2.39 10.11 7.06
C GLN A 364 1.08 9.58 6.49
N ALA A 365 0.24 9.00 7.33
CA ALA A 365 -1.06 8.49 6.92
C ALA A 365 -1.91 9.59 6.28
N LYS A 366 -2.27 9.46 5.01
CA LYS A 366 -2.95 10.53 4.25
C LYS A 366 -4.40 10.73 4.67
N GLY A 367 -5.10 9.69 5.11
CA GLY A 367 -6.46 9.78 5.62
C GLY A 367 -7.42 10.51 4.68
N ALA A 368 -7.26 10.37 3.38
CA ALA A 368 -8.00 11.11 2.37
C ALA A 368 -9.52 10.87 2.50
N GLY A 369 -10.31 11.94 2.53
CA GLY A 369 -11.77 11.84 2.58
C GLY A 369 -12.34 11.61 3.98
N GLY A 370 -11.55 11.72 5.06
CA GLY A 370 -12.00 11.54 6.46
C GLY A 370 -12.11 10.07 6.87
N TYR A 371 -11.28 9.22 6.27
CA TYR A 371 -11.09 7.83 6.68
C TYR A 371 -9.81 7.71 7.50
N ASP A 372 -9.84 6.90 8.54
CA ASP A 372 -8.64 6.33 9.13
C ASP A 372 -8.17 5.17 8.23
N GLU A 373 -6.95 4.72 8.44
CA GLU A 373 -6.37 3.63 7.66
C GLU A 373 -6.03 2.45 8.56
N GLN A 374 -5.93 1.28 7.94
CA GLN A 374 -5.43 0.09 8.59
C GLN A 374 -4.27 -0.46 7.78
N LEU A 375 -3.06 -0.40 8.34
CA LEU A 375 -1.88 -1.01 7.75
C LEU A 375 -2.03 -2.53 7.83
N LYS A 376 -1.99 -3.19 6.69
CA LYS A 376 -2.26 -4.62 6.52
C LYS A 376 -1.02 -5.43 6.19
N ALA A 377 -0.14 -4.84 5.38
CA ALA A 377 1.04 -5.52 4.89
C ALA A 377 2.18 -4.54 4.62
N VAL A 378 3.37 -5.10 4.46
CA VAL A 378 4.61 -4.38 4.15
C VAL A 378 5.24 -5.03 2.93
N GLY A 379 5.68 -4.23 1.95
CA GLY A 379 6.49 -4.70 0.83
C GLY A 379 7.97 -4.56 1.15
N VAL A 380 8.76 -5.57 0.83
CA VAL A 380 10.23 -5.58 1.04
C VAL A 380 10.92 -6.15 -0.19
N TYR A 381 11.96 -5.48 -0.67
CA TYR A 381 12.84 -6.02 -1.71
C TYR A 381 14.09 -6.61 -1.08
N SER A 382 14.12 -7.94 -0.96
CA SER A 382 15.28 -8.69 -0.48
C SER A 382 16.05 -9.30 -1.65
N LEU A 383 17.37 -9.19 -1.61
CA LEU A 383 18.27 -9.87 -2.56
C LEU A 383 19.00 -11.05 -1.91
N THR A 384 18.48 -11.54 -0.78
CA THR A 384 18.99 -12.74 -0.09
C THR A 384 17.90 -13.80 -0.06
N THR A 385 18.22 -15.01 -0.54
CA THR A 385 17.33 -16.17 -0.43
C THR A 385 17.39 -16.76 0.98
N TYR A 386 16.34 -17.48 1.40
CA TYR A 386 16.20 -18.03 2.77
C TYR A 386 16.53 -17.00 3.84
N CYS A 387 16.01 -15.81 3.65
CA CYS A 387 16.26 -14.63 4.48
C CYS A 387 15.21 -14.49 5.57
N ASP A 388 15.60 -14.61 6.83
CA ASP A 388 14.73 -14.34 7.95
C ASP A 388 14.46 -12.85 8.07
N TYR A 389 13.18 -12.50 8.20
CA TYR A 389 12.75 -11.12 8.39
C TYR A 389 12.09 -10.91 9.75
N GLN A 390 12.23 -9.69 10.25
CA GLN A 390 11.41 -9.14 11.33
C GLN A 390 10.92 -7.77 10.92
N VAL A 391 9.60 -7.58 10.98
CA VAL A 391 8.93 -6.30 10.74
C VAL A 391 8.39 -5.76 12.05
N GLU A 392 8.66 -4.48 12.33
CA GLU A 392 8.13 -3.75 13.48
C GLU A 392 7.44 -2.47 13.02
N ILE A 393 6.31 -2.14 13.64
CA ILE A 393 5.55 -0.93 13.31
C ILE A 393 5.55 0.01 14.52
N TYR A 394 5.87 1.29 14.25
CA TYR A 394 5.76 2.38 15.22
C TYR A 394 4.72 3.38 14.73
N THR A 395 3.82 3.82 15.60
CA THR A 395 2.75 4.78 15.29
C THR A 395 2.83 6.01 16.18
N GLY A 396 2.24 7.14 15.73
CA GLY A 396 2.24 8.37 16.50
C GLY A 396 3.63 8.94 16.72
N LEU A 397 4.50 8.92 15.69
CA LEU A 397 5.84 9.48 15.81
C LEU A 397 5.76 10.95 16.19
N THR A 398 6.51 11.33 17.21
CA THR A 398 6.65 12.74 17.67
C THR A 398 7.70 13.51 16.87
N ASP A 399 8.58 12.79 16.19
CA ASP A 399 9.66 13.31 15.34
C ASP A 399 9.84 12.37 14.14
N ALA A 400 9.51 12.86 12.95
CA ALA A 400 9.66 12.08 11.70
C ALA A 400 11.13 11.75 11.40
N GLY A 401 12.10 12.51 11.94
CA GLY A 401 13.54 12.24 11.83
C GLY A 401 14.03 11.12 12.75
N LYS A 402 13.14 10.50 13.53
CA LYS A 402 13.46 9.42 14.47
C LYS A 402 12.42 8.30 14.33
N PRO A 403 12.69 7.24 13.57
CA PRO A 403 11.70 6.22 13.23
C PRO A 403 11.14 5.46 14.46
N THR A 404 11.78 5.55 15.61
CA THR A 404 11.34 4.93 16.88
C THR A 404 10.80 5.93 17.91
N SER A 405 10.49 7.18 17.52
CA SER A 405 9.99 8.24 18.42
C SER A 405 8.51 8.06 18.81
N GLY A 406 7.82 7.12 18.20
CA GLY A 406 6.43 6.79 18.47
C GLY A 406 6.27 5.58 19.42
N THR A 407 5.06 5.02 19.39
CA THR A 407 4.73 3.81 20.15
C THR A 407 4.90 2.58 19.27
N LYS A 408 5.72 1.61 19.70
CA LYS A 408 5.80 0.30 19.05
C LYS A 408 4.50 -0.45 19.24
N VAL A 409 3.94 -0.96 18.14
CA VAL A 409 2.76 -1.84 18.15
C VAL A 409 3.24 -3.28 18.25
N ALA A 410 3.46 -3.74 19.49
CA ALA A 410 4.10 -5.03 19.76
C ALA A 410 3.37 -6.22 19.13
N GLU A 411 2.03 -6.20 19.14
CA GLU A 411 1.16 -7.23 18.58
C GLU A 411 1.21 -7.32 17.05
N ALA A 412 1.74 -6.30 16.38
CA ALA A 412 1.94 -6.29 14.93
C ALA A 412 3.36 -6.73 14.52
N THR A 413 4.25 -7.02 15.48
CA THR A 413 5.57 -7.56 15.15
C THR A 413 5.41 -8.85 14.37
N THR A 414 5.97 -8.90 13.17
CA THR A 414 5.81 -10.00 12.22
C THR A 414 7.17 -10.57 11.87
N CYS A 415 7.33 -11.86 11.99
CA CYS A 415 8.57 -12.59 11.67
C CYS A 415 8.27 -13.75 10.73
N GLY A 416 9.25 -14.12 9.91
CA GLY A 416 9.18 -15.26 9.00
C GLY A 416 10.43 -15.33 8.15
N THR A 417 10.40 -16.15 7.11
CA THR A 417 11.50 -16.36 6.17
C THR A 417 11.04 -16.11 4.74
N LEU A 418 11.76 -15.25 4.01
CA LEU A 418 11.65 -15.12 2.56
C LEU A 418 12.49 -16.22 1.93
N GLN A 419 11.86 -17.14 1.22
CA GLN A 419 12.56 -18.27 0.58
C GLN A 419 13.32 -17.81 -0.66
N ASP A 420 12.71 -16.93 -1.45
CA ASP A 420 13.27 -16.40 -2.68
C ASP A 420 13.70 -14.95 -2.52
N ALA A 421 14.64 -14.52 -3.34
CA ALA A 421 14.94 -13.12 -3.52
C ALA A 421 13.81 -12.42 -4.30
N GLY A 422 13.74 -11.10 -4.22
CA GLY A 422 12.77 -10.32 -4.95
C GLY A 422 11.97 -9.36 -4.10
N PHE A 423 10.95 -8.78 -4.69
CA PHE A 423 10.03 -7.88 -4.01
C PHE A 423 8.82 -8.68 -3.49
N GLN A 424 8.67 -8.76 -2.18
CA GLN A 424 7.64 -9.61 -1.57
C GLN A 424 6.79 -8.85 -0.56
N THR A 425 5.50 -9.19 -0.54
CA THR A 425 4.48 -8.61 0.33
C THR A 425 4.30 -9.46 1.59
N ILE A 426 4.63 -8.89 2.74
CA ILE A 426 4.53 -9.52 4.05
C ILE A 426 3.24 -9.05 4.72
N ALA A 427 2.26 -9.93 4.87
CA ALA A 427 1.05 -9.64 5.64
C ALA A 427 1.40 -9.51 7.13
N LEU A 428 0.94 -8.44 7.78
CA LEU A 428 1.18 -8.26 9.22
C LEU A 428 0.38 -9.28 10.04
N THR A 429 1.00 -9.81 11.11
CA THR A 429 0.34 -10.70 12.07
C THR A 429 -0.96 -10.08 12.61
N ASN A 430 -0.92 -8.80 12.94
CA ASN A 430 -2.11 -8.02 13.29
C ASN A 430 -2.11 -6.69 12.55
N PRO A 431 -3.21 -6.31 11.90
CA PRO A 431 -3.34 -5.02 11.24
C PRO A 431 -3.25 -3.85 12.22
N VAL A 432 -2.58 -2.75 11.81
CA VAL A 432 -2.34 -1.57 12.65
C VAL A 432 -3.23 -0.41 12.23
N SER A 433 -4.00 0.16 13.19
CA SER A 433 -4.83 1.33 12.93
C SER A 433 -3.99 2.60 12.88
N LEU A 434 -4.12 3.36 11.79
CA LEU A 434 -3.45 4.64 11.56
C LEU A 434 -4.50 5.76 11.49
N LYS A 435 -4.27 6.84 12.22
CA LYS A 435 -5.13 8.04 12.15
C LYS A 435 -4.68 8.95 11.03
N ALA A 436 -5.61 9.61 10.38
CA ALA A 436 -5.32 10.60 9.36
C ALA A 436 -4.32 11.67 9.86
N GLY A 437 -3.23 11.86 9.11
CA GLY A 437 -2.17 12.83 9.43
C GLY A 437 -1.10 12.34 10.40
N GLU A 438 -1.25 11.17 10.97
CA GLU A 438 -0.28 10.57 11.89
C GLU A 438 0.96 10.08 11.16
N TYR A 439 2.14 10.32 11.74
CA TYR A 439 3.37 9.70 11.26
C TYR A 439 3.53 8.29 11.81
N PHE A 440 3.94 7.37 10.97
CA PHE A 440 4.24 5.99 11.33
C PHE A 440 5.52 5.52 10.65
N ALA A 441 6.19 4.53 11.22
CA ALA A 441 7.38 3.92 10.67
C ALA A 441 7.20 2.42 10.51
N VAL A 442 7.71 1.90 9.39
CA VAL A 442 7.91 0.48 9.12
C VAL A 442 9.38 0.19 9.27
N LEU A 443 9.73 -0.67 10.20
CA LEU A 443 11.09 -1.14 10.45
C LEU A 443 11.24 -2.58 9.96
N VAL A 444 12.32 -2.85 9.23
CA VAL A 444 12.65 -4.18 8.70
C VAL A 444 14.06 -4.58 9.09
N ARG A 445 14.20 -5.79 9.56
CA ARG A 445 15.48 -6.47 9.77
C ARG A 445 15.52 -7.71 8.90
N LEU A 446 16.63 -7.91 8.21
CA LEU A 446 16.89 -9.07 7.36
C LEU A 446 18.11 -9.82 7.86
N LYS A 447 18.03 -11.15 7.92
CA LYS A 447 19.13 -12.02 8.31
C LYS A 447 19.22 -13.22 7.37
N ASP A 448 20.43 -13.57 6.93
CA ASP A 448 20.64 -14.84 6.22
C ASP A 448 20.57 -16.01 7.21
N SER A 449 20.60 -17.24 6.70
CA SER A 449 20.55 -18.48 7.50
C SER A 449 21.71 -18.63 8.49
N ARG A 450 22.81 -17.87 8.32
CA ARG A 450 23.98 -17.83 9.21
C ARG A 450 23.91 -16.70 10.24
N GLY A 451 22.84 -15.90 10.21
CA GLY A 451 22.64 -14.75 11.10
C GLY A 451 23.34 -13.47 10.65
N ASN A 452 23.99 -13.44 9.47
CA ASN A 452 24.51 -12.20 8.91
C ASN A 452 23.38 -11.31 8.40
N ASN A 453 23.65 -10.02 8.21
CA ASN A 453 22.64 -9.13 7.63
C ASN A 453 22.36 -9.50 6.18
N GLY A 454 21.08 -9.67 5.84
CA GLY A 454 20.61 -9.87 4.49
C GLY A 454 20.69 -8.58 3.67
N TYR A 455 20.69 -8.72 2.35
CA TYR A 455 20.71 -7.60 1.40
C TYR A 455 19.31 -7.04 1.17
N ILE A 456 19.14 -5.75 1.42
CA ILE A 456 17.92 -5.01 1.02
C ILE A 456 18.20 -4.20 -0.25
N GLY A 457 17.24 -4.17 -1.16
CA GLY A 457 17.32 -3.30 -2.32
C GLY A 457 17.21 -1.83 -1.95
N VAL A 458 17.93 -1.00 -2.68
CA VAL A 458 18.05 0.44 -2.43
C VAL A 458 17.60 1.22 -3.66
N ASP A 459 16.80 2.26 -3.47
CA ASP A 459 16.46 3.22 -4.50
C ASP A 459 17.36 4.46 -4.40
N THR A 460 18.07 4.73 -5.46
CA THR A 460 18.95 5.90 -5.62
C THR A 460 19.09 6.19 -7.10
N SER A 461 19.53 7.39 -7.44
CA SER A 461 19.81 7.73 -8.83
C SER A 461 20.99 6.91 -9.37
N TYR A 462 20.83 6.41 -10.58
CA TYR A 462 21.87 5.69 -11.32
C TYR A 462 21.80 6.05 -12.79
N GLN A 463 22.94 6.26 -13.41
CA GLN A 463 23.04 6.67 -14.82
C GLN A 463 24.04 5.79 -15.55
N ASN A 464 23.66 5.38 -16.75
CA ASN A 464 24.54 4.72 -17.68
C ASN A 464 24.25 5.20 -19.13
N ASN A 465 24.93 4.63 -20.11
CA ASN A 465 24.76 5.05 -21.49
C ASN A 465 23.37 4.78 -22.06
N TRP A 466 22.63 3.83 -21.53
CA TRP A 466 21.37 3.34 -22.12
C TRP A 466 20.13 3.82 -21.38
N ILE A 467 20.17 3.84 -20.03
CA ILE A 467 19.05 4.25 -19.18
C ILE A 467 19.55 5.03 -17.96
N ASN A 468 18.80 6.03 -17.56
CA ASN A 468 19.00 6.76 -16.33
C ASN A 468 17.80 6.54 -15.41
N PHE A 469 18.08 6.24 -14.15
CA PHE A 469 17.14 6.21 -13.06
C PHE A 469 17.35 7.46 -12.20
N ILE A 470 16.34 8.29 -12.05
CA ILE A 470 16.41 9.53 -11.30
C ILE A 470 15.51 9.40 -10.07
N ALA A 471 16.12 9.25 -8.90
CA ALA A 471 15.43 9.15 -7.63
C ALA A 471 15.39 10.52 -6.93
N THR A 472 14.23 10.88 -6.44
CA THR A 472 14.02 12.04 -5.58
C THR A 472 14.07 11.60 -4.12
N VAL A 473 15.21 11.81 -3.48
CA VAL A 473 15.45 11.37 -2.12
C VAL A 473 15.37 12.56 -1.16
N GLY A 474 14.47 12.47 -0.17
CA GLY A 474 14.29 13.48 0.86
C GLY A 474 14.82 13.04 2.24
N SER A 475 15.07 14.01 3.11
CA SER A 475 15.37 13.73 4.51
C SER A 475 14.13 13.25 5.26
N ASN A 476 14.32 12.48 6.33
CA ASN A 476 13.29 11.92 7.19
C ASN A 476 12.35 10.93 6.48
N GLN A 477 12.80 10.33 5.39
CA GLN A 477 12.04 9.33 4.63
C GLN A 477 12.53 7.92 4.94
N SER A 478 13.83 7.67 4.82
CA SER A 478 14.44 6.36 4.95
C SER A 478 15.63 6.40 5.90
N PHE A 479 15.78 5.35 6.69
CA PHE A 479 16.78 5.27 7.75
C PHE A 479 17.46 3.91 7.75
N VAL A 480 18.73 3.91 8.18
CA VAL A 480 19.50 2.70 8.47
C VAL A 480 20.04 2.76 9.88
N LYS A 481 20.01 1.62 10.58
CA LYS A 481 20.62 1.47 11.91
C LYS A 481 21.98 0.79 11.79
N LEU A 482 23.02 1.46 12.28
CA LEU A 482 24.39 0.99 12.28
C LEU A 482 24.98 1.17 13.69
N ASN A 483 25.60 0.13 14.25
CA ASN A 483 26.19 0.16 15.59
C ASN A 483 25.23 0.74 16.64
N GLY A 484 23.97 0.28 16.60
CA GLY A 484 22.92 0.72 17.52
C GLY A 484 22.34 2.11 17.28
N LYS A 485 22.85 2.89 16.33
CA LYS A 485 22.43 4.27 16.04
C LYS A 485 21.71 4.40 14.70
N TRP A 486 20.62 5.17 14.67
CA TRP A 486 19.88 5.50 13.45
C TRP A 486 20.52 6.65 12.68
N TYR A 487 20.63 6.50 11.38
CA TYR A 487 21.10 7.51 10.41
C TYR A 487 20.00 7.75 9.38
N ASP A 488 19.77 9.02 9.05
CA ASP A 488 18.87 9.42 7.95
C ASP A 488 19.56 9.15 6.60
N TRP A 489 19.12 8.11 5.93
CA TRP A 489 19.78 7.61 4.71
C TRP A 489 19.64 8.58 3.54
N GLY A 490 18.55 9.35 3.51
CA GLY A 490 18.37 10.42 2.52
C GLY A 490 19.43 11.51 2.64
N LYS A 491 19.83 11.88 3.88
CA LYS A 491 20.88 12.88 4.11
C LYS A 491 22.27 12.33 3.89
N GLU A 492 22.52 11.12 4.36
CA GLU A 492 23.89 10.58 4.40
C GLU A 492 24.31 9.92 3.08
N ALA A 493 23.39 9.32 2.34
CA ALA A 493 23.68 8.49 1.17
C ALA A 493 22.81 8.79 -0.07
N GLN A 494 21.87 9.73 -0.01
CA GLN A 494 20.92 9.99 -1.09
C GLN A 494 20.20 8.72 -1.55
N ALA A 495 19.69 7.94 -0.60
CA ALA A 495 19.12 6.62 -0.82
C ALA A 495 17.84 6.38 -0.02
N ASN A 496 16.93 5.57 -0.58
CA ASN A 496 15.77 5.05 0.11
C ASN A 496 15.82 3.52 0.15
N ALA A 497 15.46 2.92 1.29
CA ALA A 497 15.22 1.49 1.37
C ALA A 497 13.95 1.13 0.58
N ARG A 498 13.99 0.03 -0.17
CA ARG A 498 12.81 -0.47 -0.88
C ARG A 498 11.88 -1.19 0.08
N ILE A 499 11.21 -0.40 0.91
CA ILE A 499 10.21 -0.80 1.88
C ILE A 499 8.92 -0.03 1.58
N LYS A 500 7.81 -0.75 1.44
CA LYS A 500 6.48 -0.18 1.20
C LYS A 500 5.52 -0.51 2.35
N ALA A 501 4.45 0.28 2.48
CA ALA A 501 3.40 0.02 3.44
C ALA A 501 2.04 0.04 2.75
N TYR A 502 1.26 -1.03 2.94
CA TYR A 502 -0.03 -1.21 2.29
C TYR A 502 -1.17 -1.05 3.28
N THR A 503 -2.07 -0.12 3.00
CA THR A 503 -3.19 0.19 3.89
C THR A 503 -4.54 0.09 3.19
N ASP A 504 -5.56 -0.29 3.97
CA ASP A 504 -6.96 -0.17 3.59
C ASP A 504 -7.62 1.00 4.32
N LYS A 505 -8.55 1.66 3.66
CA LYS A 505 -9.37 2.72 4.26
C LYS A 505 -10.40 2.10 5.19
N THR A 506 -10.43 2.59 6.42
CA THR A 506 -11.47 2.22 7.38
C THR A 506 -12.39 3.39 7.60
N ALA A 507 -13.71 3.14 7.53
CA ALA A 507 -14.65 4.19 7.85
C ALA A 507 -14.48 4.60 9.32
N VAL A 508 -14.16 5.87 9.56
CA VAL A 508 -14.16 6.42 10.93
C VAL A 508 -15.52 6.15 11.52
N LYS A 509 -15.59 5.37 12.62
CA LYS A 509 -16.83 5.21 13.37
C LYS A 509 -17.25 6.59 13.83
N SER A 510 -18.34 7.13 13.27
CA SER A 510 -18.86 8.43 13.66
C SER A 510 -19.07 8.47 15.17
N THR A 511 -18.26 9.24 15.87
CA THR A 511 -18.37 9.47 17.30
C THR A 511 -19.31 10.64 17.60
N TYR A 512 -19.86 11.28 16.56
CA TYR A 512 -20.78 12.40 16.73
C TYR A 512 -22.06 11.99 17.43
N LYS A 513 -22.38 12.71 18.52
CA LYS A 513 -23.60 12.53 19.31
C LYS A 513 -24.31 13.86 19.48
N LEU A 514 -25.63 13.82 19.61
CA LEU A 514 -26.38 14.98 20.13
C LEU A 514 -26.08 15.14 21.62
N ASN A 515 -25.94 16.38 22.08
CA ASN A 515 -25.85 16.71 23.51
C ASN A 515 -27.08 16.25 24.34
N ALA A 516 -28.17 15.85 23.65
CA ALA A 516 -29.31 15.21 24.25
C ALA A 516 -30.11 14.37 23.23
N SER A 517 -30.48 13.15 23.57
CA SER A 517 -31.36 12.29 22.76
C SER A 517 -32.84 12.47 23.15
N LYS A 518 -33.11 12.92 24.39
CA LYS A 518 -34.44 13.18 24.93
C LYS A 518 -34.39 14.28 25.95
N ILE A 519 -35.25 15.28 25.81
CA ILE A 519 -35.33 16.41 26.76
C ILE A 519 -36.78 16.84 26.99
N ASN A 520 -37.00 17.42 28.18
CA ASN A 520 -38.23 18.15 28.55
C ASN A 520 -37.92 19.61 28.62
N VAL A 521 -38.64 20.43 27.89
CA VAL A 521 -38.51 21.92 27.92
C VAL A 521 -39.85 22.54 28.30
N SER A 522 -39.80 23.73 28.86
CA SER A 522 -41.01 24.47 29.21
C SER A 522 -41.53 25.27 28.01
N LYS A 523 -42.86 25.43 27.90
CA LYS A 523 -43.45 26.33 26.90
C LYS A 523 -42.83 27.74 27.06
N GLY A 524 -42.43 28.36 25.94
CA GLY A 524 -41.78 29.64 25.88
C GLY A 524 -40.25 29.61 26.12
N SER A 525 -39.65 28.48 26.50
CA SER A 525 -38.21 28.39 26.71
C SER A 525 -37.45 28.09 25.40
N LYS A 526 -36.15 28.37 25.44
CA LYS A 526 -35.18 28.04 24.40
C LYS A 526 -34.22 26.97 24.90
N TYR A 527 -33.74 26.10 24.04
CA TYR A 527 -32.73 25.09 24.34
C TYR A 527 -31.74 24.96 23.20
N GLN A 528 -30.46 24.79 23.47
CA GLN A 528 -29.41 24.64 22.48
C GLN A 528 -29.13 23.13 22.29
N LEU A 529 -29.44 22.63 21.08
CA LEU A 529 -28.92 21.35 20.61
C LEU A 529 -27.60 21.55 19.90
N SER A 530 -26.68 20.62 20.07
CA SER A 530 -25.40 20.58 19.39
C SER A 530 -25.03 19.13 19.04
N VAL A 531 -24.30 18.97 17.92
CA VAL A 531 -23.71 17.70 17.52
C VAL A 531 -22.22 17.80 17.86
N LYS A 532 -21.70 16.86 18.65
CA LYS A 532 -20.31 16.86 19.13
C LYS A 532 -19.67 15.48 19.00
N ALA A 533 -18.34 15.48 18.76
CA ALA A 533 -17.44 14.35 18.92
C ALA A 533 -16.33 14.79 19.89
N GLY A 534 -16.32 14.27 21.13
CA GLY A 534 -15.50 14.83 22.19
C GLY A 534 -15.83 16.33 22.39
N ASP A 535 -14.82 17.20 22.36
CA ASP A 535 -14.98 18.64 22.47
C ASP A 535 -15.30 19.36 21.15
N THR A 536 -15.13 18.65 20.02
CA THR A 536 -15.38 19.22 18.69
C THR A 536 -16.87 19.34 18.38
N VAL A 537 -17.33 20.56 18.05
CA VAL A 537 -18.71 20.84 17.63
C VAL A 537 -18.82 20.84 16.13
N LYS A 538 -19.72 20.01 15.57
CA LYS A 538 -20.02 19.99 14.14
C LYS A 538 -20.79 21.26 13.75
N THR A 539 -20.24 22.09 12.89
CA THR A 539 -20.81 23.41 12.53
C THR A 539 -21.78 23.32 11.35
N LYS A 540 -21.48 22.52 10.32
CA LYS A 540 -22.36 22.33 9.16
C LYS A 540 -23.41 21.27 9.47
N VAL A 541 -24.52 21.66 10.11
CA VAL A 541 -25.64 20.79 10.50
C VAL A 541 -26.96 21.36 10.03
N THR A 542 -27.74 20.55 9.29
CA THR A 542 -29.10 20.89 8.89
C THR A 542 -30.07 20.41 9.96
N TRP A 543 -30.84 21.33 10.56
CA TRP A 543 -31.78 21.08 11.64
C TRP A 543 -33.21 21.08 11.11
N LYS A 544 -34.03 20.07 11.53
CA LYS A 544 -35.45 19.98 11.14
C LYS A 544 -36.31 19.61 12.36
N SER A 545 -37.33 20.43 12.66
CA SER A 545 -38.41 20.05 13.57
C SER A 545 -39.50 19.31 12.81
N TYR A 546 -39.96 18.18 13.37
CA TYR A 546 -41.04 17.39 12.75
C TYR A 546 -42.43 17.97 13.03
N ASN A 547 -42.56 18.88 13.99
CA ASN A 547 -43.80 19.63 14.25
C ASN A 547 -43.51 21.07 14.67
N LYS A 548 -43.55 21.99 13.71
CA LYS A 548 -43.27 23.42 13.92
C LYS A 548 -44.32 24.14 14.79
N LYS A 549 -45.52 23.57 14.96
CA LYS A 549 -46.57 24.08 15.86
C LYS A 549 -46.18 23.86 17.33
N ILE A 550 -45.47 22.76 17.67
CA ILE A 550 -44.98 22.47 19.01
C ILE A 550 -43.68 23.22 19.33
N LEU A 551 -42.68 23.15 18.42
CA LEU A 551 -41.42 23.87 18.56
C LEU A 551 -40.77 24.13 17.21
N THR A 552 -39.94 25.17 17.16
CA THR A 552 -39.06 25.44 16.00
C THR A 552 -37.60 25.27 16.41
N VAL A 553 -36.75 24.99 15.41
CA VAL A 553 -35.29 24.96 15.54
C VAL A 553 -34.68 25.84 14.44
N ASN A 554 -33.68 26.64 14.74
CA ASN A 554 -32.97 27.46 13.75
C ASN A 554 -31.74 26.72 13.19
N SER A 555 -31.04 27.34 12.24
CA SER A 555 -29.83 26.79 11.60
C SER A 555 -28.68 26.51 12.58
N LYS A 556 -28.62 27.21 13.70
CA LYS A 556 -27.63 27.02 14.77
C LYS A 556 -28.05 25.98 15.81
N GLY A 557 -29.16 25.23 15.60
CA GLY A 557 -29.66 24.22 16.54
C GLY A 557 -30.41 24.77 17.76
N LYS A 558 -30.74 26.07 17.80
CA LYS A 558 -31.48 26.67 18.91
C LYS A 558 -32.97 26.38 18.78
N VAL A 559 -33.48 25.53 19.67
CA VAL A 559 -34.89 25.18 19.80
C VAL A 559 -35.68 26.26 20.50
N SER A 560 -36.88 26.58 20.00
CA SER A 560 -37.87 27.47 20.65
C SER A 560 -39.19 26.75 20.86
N ALA A 561 -39.58 26.56 22.11
CA ALA A 561 -40.78 25.82 22.49
C ALA A 561 -42.03 26.69 22.41
N LYS A 562 -42.99 26.38 21.51
CA LYS A 562 -44.19 27.19 21.22
C LYS A 562 -45.46 26.69 21.93
N SER A 563 -45.74 25.38 21.82
CA SER A 563 -46.96 24.80 22.34
C SER A 563 -46.68 23.50 23.05
N TYR A 564 -47.58 23.07 23.93
CA TYR A 564 -47.51 21.80 24.62
C TYR A 564 -47.56 20.63 23.62
N GLY A 565 -46.78 19.60 23.87
CA GLY A 565 -46.75 18.41 23.02
C GLY A 565 -45.36 17.77 23.00
N THR A 566 -45.25 16.69 22.24
CA THR A 566 -44.00 15.98 22.02
C THR A 566 -43.72 15.95 20.52
N THR A 567 -42.50 16.30 20.13
CA THR A 567 -42.03 16.18 18.74
C THR A 567 -40.55 15.79 18.71
N THR A 568 -40.05 15.52 17.54
CA THR A 568 -38.64 15.19 17.29
C THR A 568 -37.95 16.33 16.54
N VAL A 569 -36.72 16.62 16.89
CA VAL A 569 -35.80 17.41 16.09
C VAL A 569 -34.74 16.49 15.54
N SER A 570 -34.44 16.58 14.23
CA SER A 570 -33.32 15.90 13.61
C SER A 570 -32.18 16.88 13.29
N ALA A 571 -30.97 16.38 13.44
CA ALA A 571 -29.73 16.96 12.96
C ALA A 571 -29.20 16.08 11.81
N THR A 572 -29.04 16.66 10.64
CA THR A 572 -28.48 16.00 9.45
C THR A 572 -27.20 16.67 9.07
N PHE A 573 -26.13 15.92 8.85
CA PHE A 573 -24.79 16.44 8.52
C PHE A 573 -24.00 15.38 7.72
N SER A 574 -22.97 15.84 7.00
CA SER A 574 -22.02 14.93 6.36
C SER A 574 -20.92 14.53 7.33
N ASP A 575 -20.59 13.24 7.37
CA ASP A 575 -19.53 12.66 8.18
C ASP A 575 -18.82 11.61 7.32
N ALA A 576 -17.55 11.87 6.99
CA ALA A 576 -16.76 11.07 6.06
C ALA A 576 -17.50 10.78 4.73
N GLY A 577 -18.03 11.83 4.07
CA GLY A 577 -18.78 11.71 2.80
C GLY A 577 -20.19 11.11 2.92
N LYS A 578 -20.55 10.52 4.07
CA LYS A 578 -21.87 9.89 4.28
C LYS A 578 -22.81 10.81 5.05
N THR A 579 -24.08 10.86 4.65
CA THR A 579 -25.10 11.60 5.36
C THR A 579 -25.50 10.88 6.65
N LYS A 580 -25.29 11.52 7.78
CA LYS A 580 -25.70 11.07 9.12
C LYS A 580 -26.90 11.86 9.60
N LYS A 581 -27.81 11.16 10.32
CA LYS A 581 -29.04 11.76 10.89
C LYS A 581 -29.24 11.34 12.34
N LEU A 582 -29.09 12.30 13.25
CA LEU A 582 -29.36 12.11 14.67
C LEU A 582 -30.72 12.71 15.04
N LYS A 583 -31.38 12.16 16.07
CA LYS A 583 -32.73 12.57 16.47
C LYS A 583 -32.78 12.86 17.99
N CYS A 584 -33.43 13.96 18.36
CA CYS A 584 -33.75 14.29 19.75
C CYS A 584 -35.28 14.35 19.93
N LYS A 585 -35.84 13.56 20.87
CA LYS A 585 -37.25 13.62 21.24
C LYS A 585 -37.45 14.71 22.29
N ILE A 586 -38.25 15.73 21.96
CA ILE A 586 -38.48 16.90 22.84
C ILE A 586 -39.93 16.97 23.27
N THR A 587 -40.15 16.99 24.57
CA THR A 587 -41.48 17.22 25.17
C THR A 587 -41.55 18.64 25.70
N VAL A 588 -42.48 19.43 25.17
CA VAL A 588 -42.79 20.76 25.65
C VAL A 588 -43.89 20.62 26.73
N GLY A 589 -43.50 20.91 27.97
CA GLY A 589 -44.38 20.81 29.14
C GLY A 589 -44.63 22.19 29.78
N PRO A 590 -45.22 22.21 31.00
CA PRO A 590 -45.51 23.42 31.72
C PRO A 590 -44.29 24.26 32.07
N ALA A 591 -44.48 25.50 32.40
CA ALA A 591 -43.39 26.43 32.73
C ALA A 591 -42.60 25.92 33.95
N LYS A 592 -41.28 26.24 33.94
CA LYS A 592 -40.36 25.88 35.02
C LYS A 592 -40.87 26.48 36.36
N ILE A 593 -40.76 25.67 37.43
CA ILE A 593 -41.09 26.09 38.77
C ILE A 593 -40.24 27.31 39.16
N LYS A 594 -40.88 28.38 39.60
CA LYS A 594 -40.21 29.61 40.07
C LYS A 594 -40.13 29.64 41.62
N LYS A 595 -39.14 30.38 42.15
CA LYS A 595 -38.92 30.59 43.62
C LYS A 595 -38.77 29.27 44.39
N TYR A 596 -38.17 28.25 43.80
CA TYR A 596 -37.92 26.94 44.43
C TYR A 596 -36.86 27.05 45.51
N LYS A 597 -37.20 26.60 46.72
CA LYS A 597 -36.31 26.49 47.87
C LYS A 597 -36.47 25.09 48.51
N ALA A 598 -35.37 24.57 49.03
CA ALA A 598 -35.30 23.34 49.76
C ALA A 598 -34.45 23.54 51.00
N LYS A 599 -34.94 23.11 52.18
CA LYS A 599 -34.24 23.23 53.48
C LYS A 599 -34.62 22.10 54.42
N ALA A 600 -33.78 21.84 55.40
CA ALA A 600 -34.07 20.97 56.53
C ALA A 600 -34.79 21.74 57.60
N VAL A 601 -35.87 21.17 58.20
CA VAL A 601 -36.58 21.73 59.31
C VAL A 601 -36.99 20.60 60.25
N LYS A 602 -36.45 20.58 61.48
CA LYS A 602 -36.77 19.57 62.52
C LYS A 602 -36.77 18.11 61.98
N GLY A 603 -35.68 17.68 61.37
CA GLY A 603 -35.48 16.33 60.78
C GLY A 603 -36.32 16.03 59.52
N LYS A 604 -36.91 17.04 58.91
CA LYS A 604 -37.74 16.92 57.72
C LYS A 604 -37.22 17.74 56.57
N LEU A 605 -37.31 17.21 55.37
CA LEU A 605 -37.10 17.97 54.11
C LEU A 605 -38.34 18.85 53.88
N LYS A 606 -38.16 20.17 53.82
CA LYS A 606 -39.23 21.13 53.47
C LYS A 606 -38.88 21.79 52.14
N LEU A 607 -39.78 21.66 51.15
CA LEU A 607 -39.72 22.32 49.86
C LEU A 607 -40.79 23.41 49.79
N SER A 608 -40.43 24.52 49.11
CA SER A 608 -41.39 25.63 48.84
C SER A 608 -41.13 26.19 47.43
N TRP A 609 -42.21 26.67 46.79
CA TRP A 609 -42.12 27.23 45.42
C TRP A 609 -43.29 28.16 45.12
N LYS A 610 -43.17 28.96 44.02
CA LYS A 610 -44.30 29.73 43.51
C LYS A 610 -45.24 28.85 42.72
N LYS A 611 -46.55 28.86 43.03
CA LYS A 611 -47.60 28.16 42.31
C LYS A 611 -47.51 28.40 40.79
N SER A 612 -47.83 27.41 39.97
CA SER A 612 -47.96 27.53 38.53
C SER A 612 -49.36 27.26 38.06
N SER A 613 -49.92 28.13 37.27
CA SER A 613 -51.34 28.01 36.80
C SER A 613 -51.51 26.95 35.68
N SER A 614 -50.42 26.49 35.05
CA SER A 614 -50.49 25.62 33.88
C SER A 614 -50.10 24.17 34.16
N VAL A 615 -50.24 23.71 35.42
CA VAL A 615 -49.82 22.36 35.84
C VAL A 615 -51.00 21.57 36.43
N ASN A 616 -50.91 20.24 36.41
CA ASN A 616 -51.78 19.35 37.19
C ASN A 616 -51.11 18.86 38.48
N GLY A 617 -49.82 19.15 38.65
CA GLY A 617 -49.05 18.81 39.82
C GLY A 617 -47.56 18.83 39.64
N TYR A 618 -46.85 18.24 40.61
CA TYR A 618 -45.39 18.27 40.67
C TYR A 618 -44.85 16.87 41.02
N GLU A 619 -43.66 16.58 40.54
CA GLU A 619 -42.90 15.42 41.01
C GLU A 619 -41.61 15.89 41.67
N VAL A 620 -41.26 15.28 42.81
CA VAL A 620 -40.06 15.52 43.59
C VAL A 620 -39.10 14.35 43.41
N TYR A 621 -37.83 14.67 43.22
CA TYR A 621 -36.76 13.70 43.08
C TYR A 621 -35.61 13.99 44.01
N TYR A 622 -34.95 12.93 44.48
CA TYR A 622 -33.76 13.02 45.32
C TYR A 622 -32.67 12.06 44.93
N ALA A 623 -31.44 12.35 45.27
CA ALA A 623 -30.27 11.48 45.22
C ALA A 623 -29.36 11.77 46.44
N THR A 624 -28.48 10.83 46.78
CA THR A 624 -27.46 10.98 47.84
C THR A 624 -26.13 11.56 47.32
N ALA A 625 -25.96 11.67 45.98
CA ALA A 625 -24.86 12.35 45.33
C ALA A 625 -25.40 13.30 44.27
N LYS A 626 -24.74 14.45 44.05
CA LYS A 626 -25.16 15.51 43.12
C LYS A 626 -25.34 15.01 41.69
N ASN A 627 -24.44 14.14 41.21
CA ASN A 627 -24.45 13.57 39.91
C ASN A 627 -25.00 12.12 39.90
N GLY A 628 -25.61 11.68 41.01
CA GLY A 628 -26.15 10.32 41.18
C GLY A 628 -27.46 10.10 40.47
N LYS A 629 -27.97 8.85 40.53
CA LYS A 629 -29.26 8.47 39.98
C LYS A 629 -30.40 8.98 40.88
N TYR A 630 -31.17 9.96 40.39
CA TYR A 630 -32.29 10.54 41.11
C TYR A 630 -33.50 9.58 41.17
N LYS A 631 -33.95 9.25 42.38
CA LYS A 631 -35.17 8.47 42.66
C LYS A 631 -36.36 9.43 42.91
N LYS A 632 -37.54 8.99 42.48
CA LYS A 632 -38.76 9.77 42.72
C LYS A 632 -39.16 9.66 44.21
N LEU A 633 -39.24 10.79 44.88
CA LEU A 633 -39.61 10.95 46.29
C LEU A 633 -41.13 11.03 46.45
N ALA A 634 -41.78 11.85 45.60
CA ALA A 634 -43.22 12.09 45.69
C ALA A 634 -43.82 12.57 44.37
N THR A 635 -45.13 12.32 44.20
CA THR A 635 -45.99 12.95 43.22
C THR A 635 -47.03 13.79 43.94
N ILE A 636 -46.99 15.09 43.78
CA ILE A 636 -47.93 16.07 44.35
C ILE A 636 -49.01 16.32 43.30
N LYS A 637 -50.21 15.74 43.47
CA LYS A 637 -51.32 15.82 42.52
C LYS A 637 -52.09 17.15 42.55
N LYS A 638 -51.81 18.03 43.51
CA LYS A 638 -52.52 19.31 43.72
C LYS A 638 -51.77 20.44 42.98
N ALA A 639 -52.39 21.01 41.95
CA ALA A 639 -51.85 22.11 41.13
C ALA A 639 -51.55 23.38 41.97
N SER A 640 -52.38 23.66 42.97
CA SER A 640 -52.26 24.80 43.87
C SER A 640 -51.24 24.61 45.00
N ALA A 641 -50.58 23.44 45.09
CA ALA A 641 -49.54 23.25 46.10
C ALA A 641 -48.37 24.21 45.89
N ALA A 642 -47.88 24.79 47.01
CA ALA A 642 -46.76 25.67 47.08
C ALA A 642 -45.66 25.22 48.04
N SER A 643 -45.91 24.09 48.74
CA SER A 643 -44.97 23.47 49.67
C SER A 643 -45.15 21.97 49.73
N TYR A 644 -44.10 21.27 50.18
CA TYR A 644 -44.11 19.83 50.47
C TYR A 644 -43.12 19.56 51.60
N THR A 645 -43.53 18.72 52.55
CA THR A 645 -42.69 18.33 53.68
C THR A 645 -42.68 16.80 53.81
N LYS A 646 -41.52 16.22 54.07
CA LYS A 646 -41.37 14.78 54.31
C LYS A 646 -40.23 14.50 55.29
N LYS A 647 -40.52 13.59 56.26
CA LYS A 647 -39.47 13.06 57.16
C LYS A 647 -38.48 12.26 56.35
N MET A 648 -37.19 12.50 56.54
CA MET A 648 -36.09 11.83 55.89
C MET A 648 -35.13 11.27 56.96
N LYS A 649 -34.37 10.22 56.62
CA LYS A 649 -33.29 9.71 57.47
C LYS A 649 -32.18 10.79 57.53
N LYS A 650 -31.35 10.76 58.59
CA LYS A 650 -30.15 11.60 58.66
C LYS A 650 -29.28 11.38 57.42
N GLY A 651 -28.70 12.44 56.86
CA GLY A 651 -27.85 12.37 55.66
C GLY A 651 -28.01 13.57 54.73
N THR A 652 -27.11 13.70 53.75
CA THR A 652 -27.13 14.76 52.76
C THR A 652 -27.88 14.28 51.51
N TYR A 653 -28.79 15.09 51.01
CA TYR A 653 -29.64 14.83 49.87
C TYR A 653 -29.58 15.93 48.84
N TYR A 654 -29.54 15.56 47.58
CA TYR A 654 -29.62 16.46 46.41
C TYR A 654 -31.06 16.35 45.87
N VAL A 655 -31.79 17.46 45.86
CA VAL A 655 -33.24 17.48 45.60
C VAL A 655 -33.58 18.36 44.43
N LYS A 656 -34.46 17.91 43.55
CA LYS A 656 -35.02 18.67 42.43
C LYS A 656 -36.50 18.34 42.25
N MET A 657 -37.21 19.25 41.55
CA MET A 657 -38.62 19.08 41.23
C MET A 657 -38.88 19.38 39.76
N ARG A 658 -39.94 18.79 39.22
CA ARG A 658 -40.46 19.16 37.91
C ARG A 658 -42.00 19.28 37.95
N PRO A 659 -42.59 20.22 37.22
CA PRO A 659 -44.02 20.34 37.07
C PRO A 659 -44.48 19.34 36.00
N TYR A 660 -45.73 18.87 36.10
CA TYR A 660 -46.34 18.10 35.04
C TYR A 660 -47.77 18.56 34.71
N ARG A 661 -48.13 18.31 33.43
CA ARG A 661 -49.49 18.47 32.93
C ARG A 661 -49.96 17.12 32.38
N LYS A 662 -51.25 16.78 32.57
CA LYS A 662 -51.87 15.62 31.94
C LYS A 662 -52.32 15.95 30.51
N ALA A 663 -52.06 15.05 29.56
CA ALA A 663 -52.58 15.06 28.21
C ALA A 663 -53.15 13.66 27.97
N GLY A 664 -54.46 13.49 28.24
CA GLY A 664 -55.08 12.19 28.40
C GLY A 664 -54.45 11.45 29.57
N SER A 665 -54.15 10.16 29.41
CA SER A 665 -53.48 9.32 30.39
C SER A 665 -51.96 9.65 30.56
N LYS A 666 -51.34 10.39 29.66
CA LYS A 666 -49.90 10.66 29.65
C LYS A 666 -49.55 11.98 30.35
N LYS A 667 -48.43 12.01 31.10
CA LYS A 667 -47.87 13.24 31.70
C LYS A 667 -46.91 13.89 30.72
N GLN A 668 -47.06 15.19 30.52
CA GLN A 668 -46.09 16.05 29.85
C GLN A 668 -45.36 16.88 30.94
N TYR A 669 -44.05 16.74 30.99
CA TYR A 669 -43.23 17.34 32.04
C TYR A 669 -42.60 18.64 31.56
N GLY A 670 -42.51 19.62 32.44
CA GLY A 670 -41.67 20.80 32.28
C GLY A 670 -40.22 20.51 32.69
N SER A 671 -39.37 21.52 32.56
CA SER A 671 -37.96 21.41 32.98
C SER A 671 -37.81 21.22 34.48
N ASP A 672 -36.78 20.48 34.88
CA ASP A 672 -36.40 20.34 36.28
C ASP A 672 -36.01 21.68 36.88
N THR A 673 -36.19 21.84 38.20
CA THR A 673 -35.59 22.96 38.97
C THR A 673 -34.06 22.80 39.05
N SER A 674 -33.36 23.80 39.52
CA SER A 674 -32.00 23.61 40.01
C SER A 674 -31.95 22.57 41.12
N ILE A 675 -30.87 21.79 41.15
CA ILE A 675 -30.60 20.89 42.27
C ILE A 675 -30.30 21.71 43.52
N LYS A 676 -30.88 21.30 44.64
CA LYS A 676 -30.59 21.87 45.98
C LYS A 676 -30.03 20.78 46.86
N GLU A 677 -28.95 21.08 47.53
CA GLU A 677 -28.39 20.24 48.59
C GLU A 677 -29.05 20.55 49.90
N VAL A 678 -29.41 19.49 50.66
CA VAL A 678 -30.07 19.59 51.96
C VAL A 678 -29.53 18.51 52.87
N THR A 679 -28.95 18.91 54.00
CA THR A 679 -28.48 17.97 55.03
C THR A 679 -29.54 17.86 56.15
N ILE A 680 -30.04 16.67 56.36
CA ILE A 680 -30.96 16.30 57.43
C ILE A 680 -30.12 15.81 58.62
N ARG A 681 -30.22 16.51 59.71
CA ARG A 681 -29.53 16.18 60.96
C ARG A 681 -30.43 15.47 61.94
#